data_80aa4ff4d7eaef6f2f0c0072e9be75d0
#
_entry.id   80aa4ff4d7eaef6f2f0c0072e9be75d0
#
_cell.length_a   1.000
_cell.length_b   1.000
_cell.length_c   1.000
_cell.angle_alpha   90.00
_cell.angle_beta   90.00
_cell.angle_gamma   90.00
#
_symmetry.space_group_name_H-M   'P 1'
#
loop_
_entity.id
_entity.type
_entity.pdbx_description
1 polymer ?
#
loop_
_entity_poly.entity_id
_entity_poly.type
_entity_poly.pdbx_seq_one_letter_code
_entity_poly.pdbx_strand_id
1 'polypeptide(L)'
;YSGNCQIIDNLKIDGDSFQAFVRCEKEKFQLSYKITTEEEQQKLKKLHYGQFISVYANVETPSIHRNQNQFNYQTYLKNQNVHYILRASNLAISEHFSPSFLMRLQNIRLKIITHLTEKISPTISPYCLALISGEKSGFSPEMYEVYQQMGVVHLLAISGLHVNLLIGAIYFLLLKFGVTRERAITFLLVFLPFYVILTGANPPVIRAATMTALLLLSEKYTTKWSSFSAICLSFILFFLLQPYVMKEVGFQLSYTVSFGIILSSRQILAQQQNAFTKSLSISFISTIMSSVVMMYHFYSFSWVGIFFNLIYVPIFTIIILPGCLTVFVLSFFSAEIFHFPEVVLTFFIQLVEKLTYIFAKIPHQTIVTGRPNILILMLIIITIIIFFNQWQKKKFPFGILICFCFLCYFSSFNFSGKVSFIDVGQGDSILIQLPYNQGNYLIDTGGQLPFEKEAWAKKRKPFTIGESTLTPVLKSKGINSLDKVIITHSDADHMEGLDDLQKNITINELIYAKGAENKPIMKEALAAMPKVKQTIILAGAKWQIGENSFECLYPDKAGEGGNDDSIVLKAVLDDKVWLFTGDLEANGEMGISEQPIKADILKVGHHGSKTSSSKEFIQKVKPTFAVISCGLNNRFGHPHEETINTLETAGVTILRTDVQGEIIYTFGKGFEATLK
;
A
#
# COMPACT_ATOMS: atom_id res chain seq x y z
N TYR A 1 10.71 -2.46 -29.52
CA TYR A 1 9.87 -1.46 -30.16
C TYR A 1 10.67 -0.20 -30.45
N SER A 2 10.57 0.31 -31.66
CA SER A 2 11.13 1.61 -32.05
C SER A 2 10.06 2.38 -32.82
N GLY A 3 9.69 3.57 -32.37
CA GLY A 3 8.63 4.35 -33.00
C GLY A 3 8.23 5.60 -32.23
N ASN A 4 7.28 6.33 -32.81
CA ASN A 4 6.72 7.53 -32.22
C ASN A 4 5.46 7.20 -31.42
N CYS A 5 5.41 7.71 -30.21
CA CYS A 5 4.30 7.54 -29.30
C CYS A 5 3.78 8.89 -28.81
N GLN A 6 2.47 9.01 -28.64
CA GLN A 6 1.82 10.21 -28.09
C GLN A 6 1.56 10.02 -26.60
N ILE A 7 1.94 10.99 -25.78
CA ILE A 7 1.61 11.03 -24.35
C ILE A 7 0.12 11.32 -24.20
N ILE A 8 -0.62 10.40 -23.56
CA ILE A 8 -2.07 10.51 -23.45
C ILE A 8 -2.57 10.73 -22.01
N ASP A 9 -1.88 10.18 -21.00
CA ASP A 9 -2.32 10.25 -19.61
C ASP A 9 -1.18 9.87 -18.63
N ASN A 10 -1.42 10.03 -17.32
CA ASN A 10 -0.57 9.59 -16.20
C ASN A 10 0.91 9.98 -16.33
N LEU A 11 1.17 11.23 -16.76
CA LEU A 11 2.52 11.77 -16.83
C LEU A 11 3.05 11.99 -15.42
N LYS A 12 4.10 11.26 -15.05
CA LYS A 12 4.66 11.27 -13.71
C LYS A 12 6.18 11.21 -13.74
N ILE A 13 6.81 12.08 -12.97
CA ILE A 13 8.24 12.08 -12.72
C ILE A 13 8.45 11.99 -11.21
N ASP A 14 9.26 11.01 -10.78
CA ASP A 14 9.60 10.80 -9.38
C ASP A 14 11.05 10.36 -9.28
N GLY A 15 11.91 11.28 -8.85
CA GLY A 15 13.36 11.09 -8.88
C GLY A 15 13.88 10.79 -10.29
N ASP A 16 14.60 9.69 -10.43
CA ASP A 16 15.14 9.17 -11.69
C ASP A 16 14.16 8.39 -12.57
N SER A 17 12.86 8.39 -12.22
CA SER A 17 11.84 7.61 -12.93
C SER A 17 10.85 8.50 -13.66
N PHE A 18 10.71 8.29 -14.97
CA PHE A 18 9.66 8.86 -15.81
C PHE A 18 8.64 7.78 -16.18
N GLN A 19 7.37 8.06 -16.00
CA GLN A 19 6.28 7.17 -16.36
C GLN A 19 5.16 7.96 -17.04
N ALA A 20 4.56 7.38 -18.08
CA ALA A 20 3.39 7.94 -18.74
C ALA A 20 2.57 6.85 -19.42
N PHE A 21 1.28 7.06 -19.59
CA PHE A 21 0.52 6.29 -20.56
C PHE A 21 0.71 6.92 -21.93
N VAL A 22 1.12 6.10 -22.88
CA VAL A 22 1.37 6.52 -24.25
C VAL A 22 0.53 5.73 -25.22
N ARG A 23 0.19 6.34 -26.34
CA ARG A 23 -0.42 5.66 -27.48
C ARG A 23 0.59 5.60 -28.61
N CYS A 24 0.98 4.40 -28.95
CA CYS A 24 1.87 4.12 -30.07
C CYS A 24 1.02 3.43 -31.14
N GLU A 25 0.88 4.04 -32.30
CA GLU A 25 -0.07 3.67 -33.32
C GLU A 25 -1.52 3.65 -32.79
N LYS A 26 -2.09 2.47 -32.53
CA LYS A 26 -3.48 2.30 -32.02
C LYS A 26 -3.54 1.76 -30.61
N GLU A 27 -2.42 1.27 -30.05
CA GLU A 27 -2.38 0.60 -28.77
C GLU A 27 -1.91 1.53 -27.63
N LYS A 28 -2.42 1.26 -26.43
CA LYS A 28 -2.07 1.98 -25.20
C LYS A 28 -1.05 1.18 -24.41
N PHE A 29 0.07 1.83 -24.08
CA PHE A 29 1.16 1.27 -23.30
C PHE A 29 1.45 2.08 -22.04
N GLN A 30 2.02 1.43 -21.04
CA GLN A 30 2.73 2.09 -19.96
C GLN A 30 4.18 2.31 -20.39
N LEU A 31 4.59 3.54 -20.56
CA LEU A 31 6.01 3.88 -20.76
C LEU A 31 6.69 4.01 -19.41
N SER A 32 7.88 3.41 -19.30
CA SER A 32 8.78 3.56 -18.15
C SER A 32 10.18 3.87 -18.68
N TYR A 33 10.77 4.95 -18.19
CA TYR A 33 12.11 5.39 -18.59
C TYR A 33 12.92 5.81 -17.36
N LYS A 34 14.18 5.39 -17.30
CA LYS A 34 15.11 5.80 -16.24
C LYS A 34 15.88 7.03 -16.71
N ILE A 35 15.64 8.14 -16.04
CA ILE A 35 16.31 9.43 -16.31
C ILE A 35 17.76 9.32 -15.88
N THR A 36 18.68 9.80 -16.71
CA THR A 36 20.11 9.66 -16.49
C THR A 36 20.76 10.94 -15.96
N THR A 37 20.18 12.12 -16.22
CA THR A 37 20.74 13.41 -15.81
C THR A 37 19.65 14.36 -15.31
N GLU A 38 20.04 15.32 -14.48
CA GLU A 38 19.11 16.36 -13.98
C GLU A 38 18.60 17.25 -15.11
N GLU A 39 19.44 17.56 -16.10
CA GLU A 39 19.03 18.35 -17.26
C GLU A 39 17.92 17.66 -18.07
N GLU A 40 18.04 16.35 -18.24
CA GLU A 40 17.02 15.54 -18.89
C GLU A 40 15.73 15.55 -18.08
N GLN A 41 15.81 15.42 -16.74
CA GLN A 41 14.64 15.51 -15.86
C GLN A 41 13.91 16.85 -16.03
N GLN A 42 14.66 17.98 -16.11
CA GLN A 42 14.06 19.30 -16.29
C GLN A 42 13.39 19.45 -17.66
N LYS A 43 13.93 18.81 -18.71
CA LYS A 43 13.29 18.77 -20.03
C LYS A 43 12.00 17.96 -20.00
N LEU A 44 12.00 16.79 -19.34
CA LEU A 44 10.83 15.91 -19.21
C LEU A 44 9.72 16.54 -18.36
N LYS A 45 10.04 17.36 -17.36
CA LYS A 45 9.05 18.12 -16.56
C LYS A 45 8.23 19.11 -17.39
N LYS A 46 8.74 19.54 -18.56
CA LYS A 46 8.03 20.45 -19.46
C LYS A 46 7.12 19.76 -20.47
N LEU A 47 7.03 18.42 -20.44
CA LEU A 47 6.17 17.65 -21.32
C LEU A 47 4.69 17.90 -21.04
N HIS A 48 3.88 17.79 -22.10
CA HIS A 48 2.45 18.00 -22.06
C HIS A 48 1.71 16.80 -22.68
N TYR A 49 0.47 16.61 -22.29
CA TYR A 49 -0.41 15.64 -22.94
C TYR A 49 -0.66 16.03 -24.39
N GLY A 50 -0.55 15.07 -25.31
CA GLY A 50 -0.63 15.29 -26.74
C GLY A 50 0.71 15.50 -27.43
N GLN A 51 1.80 15.56 -26.67
CA GLN A 51 3.17 15.62 -27.23
C GLN A 51 3.61 14.26 -27.71
N PHE A 52 4.32 14.23 -28.83
CA PHE A 52 4.94 13.02 -29.35
C PHE A 52 6.36 12.87 -28.83
N ILE A 53 6.73 11.62 -28.61
CA ILE A 53 8.06 11.21 -28.21
C ILE A 53 8.50 10.04 -29.09
N SER A 54 9.75 10.04 -29.51
CA SER A 54 10.38 8.91 -30.17
C SER A 54 11.00 8.00 -29.13
N VAL A 55 10.64 6.73 -29.12
CA VAL A 55 10.98 5.77 -28.07
C VAL A 55 11.68 4.57 -28.69
N TYR A 56 12.83 4.19 -28.12
CA TYR A 56 13.44 2.88 -28.32
C TYR A 56 13.32 2.08 -27.03
N ALA A 57 12.56 1.00 -27.06
CA ALA A 57 12.15 0.31 -25.83
C ALA A 57 12.01 -1.21 -26.00
N ASN A 58 12.25 -1.94 -24.92
CA ASN A 58 11.85 -3.32 -24.77
C ASN A 58 10.37 -3.39 -24.40
N VAL A 59 9.64 -4.34 -24.98
CA VAL A 59 8.25 -4.62 -24.64
C VAL A 59 8.24 -5.70 -23.57
N GLU A 60 7.69 -5.38 -22.41
CA GLU A 60 7.61 -6.31 -21.29
C GLU A 60 6.15 -6.52 -20.87
N THR A 61 5.84 -7.71 -20.38
CA THR A 61 4.57 -7.96 -19.70
C THR A 61 4.66 -7.44 -18.26
N PRO A 62 3.60 -6.74 -17.75
CA PRO A 62 3.60 -6.32 -16.37
C PRO A 62 3.75 -7.50 -15.41
N SER A 63 4.49 -7.29 -14.32
CA SER A 63 4.71 -8.32 -13.30
C SER A 63 3.41 -8.74 -12.62
N ILE A 64 3.29 -10.04 -12.38
CA ILE A 64 2.25 -10.62 -11.53
C ILE A 64 2.69 -10.53 -10.05
N HIS A 65 1.74 -10.67 -9.14
CA HIS A 65 2.06 -10.78 -7.71
C HIS A 65 2.85 -12.08 -7.46
N ARG A 66 3.88 -12.00 -6.65
CA ARG A 66 4.73 -13.13 -6.32
C ARG A 66 4.47 -13.68 -4.93
N ASN A 67 3.85 -12.88 -4.05
CA ASN A 67 3.41 -13.31 -2.73
C ASN A 67 1.88 -13.37 -2.66
N GLN A 68 1.37 -14.25 -1.83
CA GLN A 68 -0.07 -14.40 -1.60
C GLN A 68 -0.66 -13.08 -1.11
N ASN A 69 -1.77 -12.67 -1.72
CA ASN A 69 -2.48 -11.42 -1.41
C ASN A 69 -1.71 -10.11 -1.73
N GLN A 70 -0.55 -10.17 -2.35
CA GLN A 70 0.18 -8.98 -2.80
C GLN A 70 -0.57 -8.28 -3.94
N PHE A 71 -0.36 -6.96 -4.09
CA PHE A 71 -0.95 -6.16 -5.15
C PHE A 71 -0.54 -6.67 -6.55
N ASN A 72 -1.53 -6.94 -7.40
CA ASN A 72 -1.30 -7.44 -8.75
C ASN A 72 -1.27 -6.28 -9.75
N TYR A 73 -0.05 -5.86 -10.11
CA TYR A 73 0.15 -4.73 -11.02
C TYR A 73 -0.33 -5.03 -12.45
N GLN A 74 -0.20 -6.27 -12.91
CA GLN A 74 -0.72 -6.68 -14.22
C GLN A 74 -2.23 -6.52 -14.31
N THR A 75 -2.97 -6.99 -13.29
CA THR A 75 -4.42 -6.82 -13.22
C THR A 75 -4.83 -5.36 -13.15
N TYR A 76 -4.08 -4.54 -12.39
CA TYR A 76 -4.31 -3.10 -12.32
C TYR A 76 -4.17 -2.43 -13.68
N LEU A 77 -3.08 -2.66 -14.40
CA LEU A 77 -2.86 -2.10 -15.74
C LEU A 77 -3.89 -2.61 -16.76
N LYS A 78 -4.24 -3.90 -16.70
CA LYS A 78 -5.28 -4.48 -17.55
C LYS A 78 -6.64 -3.79 -17.37
N ASN A 79 -7.00 -3.42 -16.12
CA ASN A 79 -8.21 -2.65 -15.85
C ASN A 79 -8.15 -1.22 -16.44
N GLN A 80 -6.96 -0.69 -16.72
CA GLN A 80 -6.71 0.58 -17.42
C GLN A 80 -6.56 0.40 -18.95
N ASN A 81 -6.88 -0.79 -19.49
CA ASN A 81 -6.66 -1.17 -20.89
C ASN A 81 -5.18 -1.04 -21.32
N VAL A 82 -4.26 -1.38 -20.43
CA VAL A 82 -2.82 -1.44 -20.68
C VAL A 82 -2.35 -2.87 -20.50
N HIS A 83 -1.81 -3.47 -21.55
CA HIS A 83 -1.39 -4.88 -21.55
C HIS A 83 0.13 -5.04 -21.48
N TYR A 84 0.88 -4.04 -21.90
CA TYR A 84 2.34 -4.09 -21.98
C TYR A 84 2.98 -2.83 -21.42
N ILE A 85 4.22 -2.99 -20.96
CA ILE A 85 5.10 -1.91 -20.52
C ILE A 85 6.18 -1.72 -21.58
N LEU A 86 6.40 -0.49 -22.01
CA LEU A 86 7.56 -0.09 -22.80
C LEU A 86 8.65 0.37 -21.85
N ARG A 87 9.67 -0.45 -21.65
CA ARG A 87 10.86 -0.05 -20.90
C ARG A 87 11.85 0.60 -21.85
N ALA A 88 11.83 1.93 -21.91
CA ALA A 88 12.66 2.69 -22.80
C ALA A 88 14.14 2.70 -22.36
N SER A 89 15.03 2.44 -23.30
CA SER A 89 16.46 2.68 -23.16
C SER A 89 16.88 4.04 -23.71
N ASN A 90 16.10 4.59 -24.65
CA ASN A 90 16.30 5.93 -25.19
C ASN A 90 14.96 6.62 -25.44
N LEU A 91 14.91 7.93 -25.18
CA LEU A 91 13.72 8.76 -25.35
C LEU A 91 14.14 10.12 -25.94
N ALA A 92 13.53 10.49 -27.07
CA ALA A 92 13.71 11.79 -27.68
C ALA A 92 12.36 12.52 -27.79
N ILE A 93 12.35 13.80 -27.40
CA ILE A 93 11.14 14.63 -27.46
C ILE A 93 10.97 15.11 -28.89
N SER A 94 9.82 14.86 -29.50
CA SER A 94 9.46 15.37 -30.83
C SER A 94 8.84 16.76 -30.70
N GLU A 95 9.04 17.61 -31.69
CA GLU A 95 8.36 18.92 -31.77
C GLU A 95 6.86 18.79 -32.11
N HIS A 96 6.45 17.60 -32.59
CA HIS A 96 5.06 17.37 -32.94
C HIS A 96 4.15 17.36 -31.71
N PHE A 97 3.12 18.23 -31.72
CA PHE A 97 2.16 18.42 -30.65
C PHE A 97 0.74 18.45 -31.22
N SER A 98 -0.08 17.46 -30.87
CA SER A 98 -1.46 17.31 -31.37
C SER A 98 -2.41 16.87 -30.26
N PRO A 99 -2.77 17.78 -29.33
CA PRO A 99 -3.67 17.45 -28.22
C PRO A 99 -5.12 17.41 -28.66
N SER A 100 -5.84 16.38 -28.22
CA SER A 100 -7.30 16.37 -28.25
C SER A 100 -7.91 17.41 -27.31
N PHE A 101 -9.21 17.66 -27.42
CA PHE A 101 -9.90 18.57 -26.48
C PHE A 101 -9.69 18.16 -25.00
N LEU A 102 -9.82 16.87 -24.70
CA LEU A 102 -9.60 16.34 -23.36
C LEU A 102 -8.16 16.60 -22.88
N MET A 103 -7.17 16.34 -23.72
CA MET A 103 -5.75 16.59 -23.40
C MET A 103 -5.47 18.10 -23.16
N ARG A 104 -6.15 18.99 -23.87
CA ARG A 104 -6.05 20.44 -23.62
C ARG A 104 -6.53 20.80 -22.20
N LEU A 105 -7.64 20.21 -21.74
CA LEU A 105 -8.13 20.39 -20.37
C LEU A 105 -7.18 19.79 -19.34
N GLN A 106 -6.63 18.60 -19.59
CA GLN A 106 -5.60 18.01 -18.73
C GLN A 106 -4.33 18.88 -18.67
N ASN A 107 -3.94 19.52 -19.77
CA ASN A 107 -2.82 20.46 -19.77
C ASN A 107 -3.13 21.74 -18.96
N ILE A 108 -4.38 22.20 -18.92
CA ILE A 108 -4.80 23.28 -17.99
C ILE A 108 -4.62 22.79 -16.54
N ARG A 109 -5.00 21.55 -16.21
CA ARG A 109 -4.76 20.96 -14.90
C ARG A 109 -3.24 20.94 -14.55
N LEU A 110 -2.37 20.56 -15.49
CA LEU A 110 -0.92 20.59 -15.28
C LEU A 110 -0.43 22.03 -14.97
N LYS A 111 -0.91 23.04 -15.70
CA LYS A 111 -0.57 24.45 -15.41
C LYS A 111 -1.03 24.88 -14.02
N ILE A 112 -2.21 24.43 -13.57
CA ILE A 112 -2.70 24.70 -12.21
C ILE A 112 -1.77 24.04 -11.18
N ILE A 113 -1.37 22.78 -11.39
CA ILE A 113 -0.44 22.05 -10.52
C ILE A 113 0.89 22.80 -10.42
N THR A 114 1.47 23.18 -11.55
CA THR A 114 2.73 23.95 -11.58
C THR A 114 2.58 25.28 -10.84
N HIS A 115 1.51 26.05 -11.10
CA HIS A 115 1.23 27.31 -10.40
C HIS A 115 1.13 27.12 -8.89
N LEU A 116 0.38 26.09 -8.42
CA LEU A 116 0.24 25.78 -6.99
C LEU A 116 1.56 25.37 -6.34
N THR A 117 2.46 24.71 -7.10
CA THR A 117 3.76 24.27 -6.60
C THR A 117 4.77 25.43 -6.52
N GLU A 118 4.73 26.35 -7.48
CA GLU A 118 5.73 27.42 -7.61
C GLU A 118 5.37 28.71 -6.85
N LYS A 119 4.07 29.01 -6.74
CA LYS A 119 3.59 30.29 -6.19
C LYS A 119 3.13 30.22 -4.75
N ILE A 120 2.71 29.05 -4.27
CA ILE A 120 2.15 28.88 -2.93
C ILE A 120 3.23 28.27 -2.02
N SER A 121 3.25 28.68 -0.75
CA SER A 121 4.23 28.20 0.23
C SER A 121 4.23 26.66 0.33
N PRO A 122 5.38 26.02 0.62
CA PRO A 122 5.51 24.58 0.74
C PRO A 122 4.59 23.95 1.79
N THR A 123 4.17 24.70 2.80
CA THR A 123 3.22 24.23 3.83
C THR A 123 1.80 24.09 3.29
N ILE A 124 1.33 25.03 2.46
CA ILE A 124 -0.06 25.06 1.96
C ILE A 124 -0.18 24.28 0.64
N SER A 125 0.85 24.33 -0.21
CA SER A 125 0.84 23.74 -1.55
C SER A 125 0.35 22.28 -1.58
N PRO A 126 0.74 21.37 -0.68
CA PRO A 126 0.22 20.00 -0.64
C PRO A 126 -1.31 19.92 -0.49
N TYR A 127 -1.87 20.77 0.37
CA TYR A 127 -3.33 20.83 0.60
C TYR A 127 -4.07 21.39 -0.60
N CYS A 128 -3.55 22.48 -1.21
CA CYS A 128 -4.12 23.03 -2.44
C CYS A 128 -4.06 22.04 -3.60
N LEU A 129 -2.92 21.34 -3.78
CA LEU A 129 -2.77 20.32 -4.81
C LEU A 129 -3.82 19.21 -4.63
N ALA A 130 -4.00 18.72 -3.40
CA ALA A 130 -4.93 17.64 -3.11
C ALA A 130 -6.40 18.05 -3.26
N LEU A 131 -6.78 19.24 -2.78
CA LEU A 131 -8.18 19.68 -2.69
C LEU A 131 -8.68 20.41 -3.94
N ILE A 132 -7.78 20.98 -4.76
CA ILE A 132 -8.14 21.71 -5.98
C ILE A 132 -7.90 20.84 -7.23
N SER A 133 -6.73 20.22 -7.35
CA SER A 133 -6.36 19.45 -8.54
C SER A 133 -6.43 17.93 -8.36
N GLY A 134 -6.72 17.43 -7.15
CA GLY A 134 -6.73 16.01 -6.83
C GLY A 134 -5.35 15.35 -6.81
N GLU A 135 -4.26 16.14 -6.80
CA GLU A 135 -2.88 15.66 -6.80
C GLU A 135 -2.35 15.53 -5.38
N LYS A 136 -1.97 14.31 -4.98
CA LYS A 136 -1.52 14.01 -3.61
C LYS A 136 -0.01 14.01 -3.44
N SER A 137 0.72 14.18 -4.53
CA SER A 137 2.18 14.08 -4.54
C SER A 137 2.88 15.20 -3.75
N GLY A 138 2.17 16.21 -3.27
CA GLY A 138 2.75 17.25 -2.42
C GLY A 138 3.01 16.84 -0.97
N PHE A 139 2.31 15.82 -0.45
CA PHE A 139 2.49 15.38 0.94
C PHE A 139 3.74 14.52 1.10
N SER A 140 4.42 14.63 2.24
CA SER A 140 5.45 13.66 2.60
C SER A 140 4.84 12.28 2.82
N PRO A 141 5.56 11.18 2.52
CA PRO A 141 5.08 9.83 2.76
C PRO A 141 4.66 9.61 4.22
N GLU A 142 5.46 10.12 5.17
CA GLU A 142 5.23 9.97 6.60
C GLU A 142 3.92 10.65 7.02
N MET A 143 3.69 11.88 6.58
CA MET A 143 2.44 12.59 6.87
C MET A 143 1.24 11.87 6.28
N TYR A 144 1.35 11.37 5.04
CA TYR A 144 0.28 10.63 4.39
C TYR A 144 -0.07 9.34 5.15
N GLU A 145 0.93 8.61 5.66
CA GLU A 145 0.75 7.40 6.48
C GLU A 145 0.07 7.71 7.82
N VAL A 146 0.45 8.79 8.47
CA VAL A 146 -0.21 9.23 9.72
C VAL A 146 -1.70 9.50 9.48
N TYR A 147 -2.07 10.23 8.44
CA TYR A 147 -3.47 10.44 8.06
C TYR A 147 -4.20 9.11 7.75
N GLN A 148 -3.50 8.15 7.17
CA GLN A 148 -4.05 6.83 6.87
C GLN A 148 -4.30 6.03 8.14
N GLN A 149 -3.34 5.99 9.09
CA GLN A 149 -3.48 5.30 10.37
C GLN A 149 -4.61 5.89 11.21
N MET A 150 -4.76 7.21 11.21
CA MET A 150 -5.86 7.91 11.90
C MET A 150 -7.23 7.72 11.21
N GLY A 151 -7.29 7.14 10.00
CA GLY A 151 -8.53 6.95 9.24
C GLY A 151 -9.10 8.23 8.61
N VAL A 152 -8.33 9.30 8.50
CA VAL A 152 -8.74 10.59 7.95
C VAL A 152 -8.10 10.92 6.59
N VAL A 153 -7.34 10.01 6.01
CA VAL A 153 -6.66 10.18 4.71
C VAL A 153 -7.62 10.53 3.55
N HIS A 154 -8.90 10.17 3.67
CA HIS A 154 -9.92 10.50 2.68
C HIS A 154 -10.20 12.01 2.58
N LEU A 155 -9.82 12.81 3.59
CA LEU A 155 -9.91 14.27 3.58
C LEU A 155 -8.81 14.90 2.72
N LEU A 156 -7.68 14.20 2.49
CA LEU A 156 -6.63 14.58 1.55
C LEU A 156 -6.99 14.21 0.09
N ALA A 157 -8.22 13.88 -0.16
CA ALA A 157 -8.75 13.62 -1.49
C ALA A 157 -10.04 14.39 -1.69
N ILE A 158 -10.32 14.77 -2.93
CA ILE A 158 -11.58 15.40 -3.25
C ILE A 158 -12.71 14.38 -3.04
N SER A 159 -13.57 14.66 -2.08
CA SER A 159 -14.72 13.82 -1.71
C SER A 159 -16.04 14.38 -2.24
N GLY A 160 -17.10 13.58 -2.14
CA GLY A 160 -18.45 14.04 -2.46
C GLY A 160 -18.88 15.27 -1.65
N LEU A 161 -18.42 15.40 -0.41
CA LEU A 161 -18.68 16.58 0.42
C LEU A 161 -18.04 17.83 -0.17
N HIS A 162 -16.77 17.74 -0.61
CA HIS A 162 -16.05 18.85 -1.23
C HIS A 162 -16.72 19.30 -2.55
N VAL A 163 -17.15 18.36 -3.40
CA VAL A 163 -17.90 18.65 -4.63
C VAL A 163 -19.20 19.39 -4.30
N ASN A 164 -19.98 18.87 -3.35
CA ASN A 164 -21.28 19.48 -2.99
C ASN A 164 -21.11 20.86 -2.37
N LEU A 165 -20.10 21.10 -1.55
CA LEU A 165 -19.79 22.40 -0.99
C LEU A 165 -19.43 23.42 -2.08
N LEU A 166 -18.55 23.03 -3.01
CA LEU A 166 -18.14 23.91 -4.11
C LEU A 166 -19.32 24.25 -5.02
N ILE A 167 -20.08 23.24 -5.45
CA ILE A 167 -21.24 23.42 -6.33
C ILE A 167 -22.33 24.26 -5.62
N GLY A 168 -22.58 23.96 -4.33
CA GLY A 168 -23.52 24.74 -3.52
C GLY A 168 -23.09 26.21 -3.37
N ALA A 169 -21.82 26.48 -3.16
CA ALA A 169 -21.26 27.82 -3.07
C ALA A 169 -21.41 28.59 -4.41
N ILE A 170 -21.04 27.93 -5.52
CA ILE A 170 -21.20 28.53 -6.86
C ILE A 170 -22.69 28.81 -7.14
N TYR A 171 -23.58 27.86 -6.86
CA TYR A 171 -25.02 28.03 -7.01
C TYR A 171 -25.56 29.25 -6.23
N PHE A 172 -25.20 29.32 -4.94
CA PHE A 172 -25.57 30.44 -4.06
C PHE A 172 -25.07 31.78 -4.59
N LEU A 173 -23.81 31.85 -5.04
CA LEU A 173 -23.24 33.08 -5.61
C LEU A 173 -23.97 33.50 -6.89
N LEU A 174 -24.23 32.56 -7.81
CA LEU A 174 -24.97 32.86 -9.04
C LEU A 174 -26.36 33.46 -8.74
N LEU A 175 -27.09 32.89 -7.78
CA LEU A 175 -28.40 33.42 -7.36
C LEU A 175 -28.26 34.81 -6.72
N LYS A 176 -27.22 35.04 -5.89
CA LYS A 176 -26.95 36.33 -5.26
C LYS A 176 -26.59 37.40 -6.28
N PHE A 177 -25.99 37.05 -7.40
CA PHE A 177 -25.71 37.95 -8.53
C PHE A 177 -26.90 38.09 -9.50
N GLY A 178 -28.10 37.62 -9.14
CA GLY A 178 -29.34 37.80 -9.92
C GLY A 178 -29.49 36.80 -11.08
N VAL A 179 -28.68 35.77 -11.16
CA VAL A 179 -28.86 34.70 -12.17
C VAL A 179 -30.09 33.88 -11.80
N THR A 180 -30.98 33.61 -12.74
CA THR A 180 -32.17 32.79 -12.48
C THR A 180 -31.76 31.33 -12.15
N ARG A 181 -32.61 30.65 -11.39
CA ARG A 181 -32.39 29.27 -10.95
C ARG A 181 -32.09 28.31 -12.10
N GLU A 182 -32.88 28.41 -13.19
CA GLU A 182 -32.74 27.55 -14.38
C GLU A 182 -31.40 27.77 -15.09
N ARG A 183 -30.96 29.06 -15.19
CA ARG A 183 -29.66 29.41 -15.79
C ARG A 183 -28.51 28.94 -14.89
N ALA A 184 -28.62 29.12 -13.57
CA ALA A 184 -27.62 28.64 -12.62
C ALA A 184 -27.47 27.12 -12.69
N ILE A 185 -28.58 26.37 -12.72
CA ILE A 185 -28.53 24.89 -12.89
C ILE A 185 -27.88 24.52 -14.22
N THR A 186 -28.25 25.22 -15.32
CA THR A 186 -27.66 24.93 -16.64
C THR A 186 -26.16 25.20 -16.65
N PHE A 187 -25.71 26.30 -16.03
CA PHE A 187 -24.27 26.57 -15.86
C PHE A 187 -23.57 25.48 -15.09
N LEU A 188 -24.10 25.01 -13.95
CA LEU A 188 -23.52 23.97 -13.14
C LEU A 188 -23.43 22.62 -13.86
N LEU A 189 -24.47 22.27 -14.65
CA LEU A 189 -24.46 21.05 -15.46
C LEU A 189 -23.36 21.08 -16.52
N VAL A 190 -23.06 22.23 -17.11
CA VAL A 190 -21.93 22.40 -18.03
C VAL A 190 -20.58 22.41 -17.28
N PHE A 191 -20.52 23.06 -16.12
CA PHE A 191 -19.31 23.18 -15.31
C PHE A 191 -18.82 21.84 -14.76
N LEU A 192 -19.72 20.95 -14.31
CA LEU A 192 -19.38 19.69 -13.66
C LEU A 192 -18.42 18.78 -14.46
N PRO A 193 -18.59 18.52 -15.77
CA PRO A 193 -17.65 17.73 -16.57
C PRO A 193 -16.24 18.35 -16.60
N PHE A 194 -16.13 19.68 -16.74
CA PHE A 194 -14.85 20.38 -16.70
C PHE A 194 -14.17 20.22 -15.34
N TYR A 195 -14.94 20.40 -14.27
CA TYR A 195 -14.45 20.22 -12.90
C TYR A 195 -13.91 18.80 -12.66
N VAL A 196 -14.60 17.77 -13.11
CA VAL A 196 -14.14 16.38 -13.03
C VAL A 196 -12.77 16.21 -13.69
N ILE A 197 -12.56 16.77 -14.89
CA ILE A 197 -11.29 16.66 -15.60
C ILE A 197 -10.17 17.43 -14.87
N LEU A 198 -10.47 18.65 -14.41
CA LEU A 198 -9.51 19.50 -13.68
C LEU A 198 -9.07 18.87 -12.35
N THR A 199 -9.91 18.04 -11.74
CA THR A 199 -9.61 17.32 -10.49
C THR A 199 -8.99 15.93 -10.70
N GLY A 200 -8.64 15.58 -11.94
CA GLY A 200 -7.98 14.32 -12.27
C GLY A 200 -8.90 13.11 -12.42
N ALA A 201 -10.21 13.35 -12.56
CA ALA A 201 -11.24 12.32 -12.84
C ALA A 201 -11.18 11.08 -11.89
N ASN A 202 -10.89 11.32 -10.60
CA ASN A 202 -10.89 10.25 -9.61
C ASN A 202 -12.32 9.69 -9.37
N PRO A 203 -12.50 8.37 -9.14
CA PRO A 203 -13.82 7.74 -8.99
C PRO A 203 -14.77 8.44 -8.00
N PRO A 204 -14.33 8.88 -6.79
CA PRO A 204 -15.20 9.61 -5.87
C PRO A 204 -15.73 10.93 -6.43
N VAL A 205 -14.91 11.66 -7.22
CA VAL A 205 -15.32 12.94 -7.84
C VAL A 205 -16.30 12.69 -8.97
N ILE A 206 -16.02 11.74 -9.86
CA ILE A 206 -16.92 11.40 -10.96
C ILE A 206 -18.28 10.98 -10.41
N ARG A 207 -18.32 10.08 -9.39
CA ARG A 207 -19.59 9.70 -8.75
C ARG A 207 -20.33 10.90 -8.19
N ALA A 208 -19.66 11.75 -7.41
CA ALA A 208 -20.29 12.91 -6.79
C ALA A 208 -20.83 13.89 -7.84
N ALA A 209 -20.05 14.18 -8.87
CA ALA A 209 -20.45 15.03 -9.98
C ALA A 209 -21.66 14.46 -10.74
N THR A 210 -21.64 13.15 -11.06
CA THR A 210 -22.76 12.46 -11.72
C THR A 210 -24.04 12.51 -10.88
N MET A 211 -23.94 12.18 -9.57
CA MET A 211 -25.09 12.27 -8.66
C MET A 211 -25.64 13.69 -8.57
N THR A 212 -24.75 14.70 -8.42
CA THR A 212 -25.14 16.12 -8.38
C THR A 212 -25.79 16.52 -9.68
N ALA A 213 -25.26 16.13 -10.83
CA ALA A 213 -25.86 16.40 -12.14
C ALA A 213 -27.26 15.81 -12.26
N LEU A 214 -27.46 14.55 -11.84
CA LEU A 214 -28.76 13.88 -11.85
C LEU A 214 -29.79 14.61 -10.96
N LEU A 215 -29.36 15.05 -9.77
CA LEU A 215 -30.24 15.81 -8.86
C LEU A 215 -30.57 17.21 -9.42
N LEU A 216 -29.63 17.93 -10.03
CA LEU A 216 -29.85 19.20 -10.70
C LEU A 216 -30.77 19.03 -11.92
N LEU A 217 -30.63 17.96 -12.69
CA LEU A 217 -31.56 17.63 -13.78
C LEU A 217 -32.98 17.38 -13.25
N SER A 218 -33.07 16.60 -12.14
CA SER A 218 -34.37 16.35 -11.49
C SER A 218 -35.05 17.63 -11.03
N GLU A 219 -34.25 18.57 -10.49
CA GLU A 219 -34.75 19.88 -10.10
C GLU A 219 -35.21 20.74 -11.30
N LYS A 220 -34.41 20.74 -12.39
CA LYS A 220 -34.73 21.49 -13.61
C LYS A 220 -36.00 21.02 -14.30
N TYR A 221 -36.21 19.71 -14.36
CA TYR A 221 -37.37 19.11 -15.04
C TYR A 221 -38.49 18.71 -14.08
N THR A 222 -38.43 19.17 -12.82
CA THR A 222 -39.44 18.91 -11.78
C THR A 222 -39.73 17.43 -11.53
N THR A 223 -38.80 16.56 -11.92
CA THR A 223 -38.88 15.13 -11.62
C THR A 223 -38.41 14.90 -10.18
N LYS A 224 -39.13 14.08 -9.39
CA LYS A 224 -38.83 13.90 -7.96
C LYS A 224 -37.82 12.73 -7.72
N TRP A 225 -36.62 12.83 -8.27
CA TRP A 225 -35.59 11.83 -8.00
C TRP A 225 -35.04 11.98 -6.59
N SER A 226 -34.93 10.86 -5.90
CA SER A 226 -34.30 10.81 -4.59
C SER A 226 -32.79 10.65 -4.73
N SER A 227 -32.04 10.98 -3.67
CA SER A 227 -30.60 10.68 -3.61
C SER A 227 -30.32 9.18 -3.81
N PHE A 228 -31.25 8.30 -3.39
CA PHE A 228 -31.16 6.86 -3.62
C PHE A 228 -31.29 6.53 -5.11
N SER A 229 -32.26 7.12 -5.82
CA SER A 229 -32.40 6.93 -7.27
C SER A 229 -31.17 7.44 -8.04
N ALA A 230 -30.62 8.59 -7.62
CA ALA A 230 -29.44 9.17 -8.23
C ALA A 230 -28.18 8.30 -8.05
N ILE A 231 -27.96 7.71 -6.87
CA ILE A 231 -26.81 6.83 -6.64
C ILE A 231 -26.96 5.52 -7.42
N CYS A 232 -28.15 4.92 -7.47
CA CYS A 232 -28.40 3.71 -8.24
C CYS A 232 -28.17 3.94 -9.73
N LEU A 233 -28.71 5.04 -10.27
CA LEU A 233 -28.53 5.37 -11.69
C LEU A 233 -27.05 5.67 -12.01
N SER A 234 -26.35 6.41 -11.14
CA SER A 234 -24.92 6.66 -11.32
C SER A 234 -24.10 5.37 -11.31
N PHE A 235 -24.44 4.41 -10.45
CA PHE A 235 -23.80 3.09 -10.40
C PHE A 235 -23.99 2.32 -11.71
N ILE A 236 -25.24 2.27 -12.21
CA ILE A 236 -25.58 1.59 -13.47
C ILE A 236 -24.82 2.22 -14.64
N LEU A 237 -24.81 3.55 -14.74
CA LEU A 237 -24.09 4.28 -15.79
C LEU A 237 -22.59 3.94 -15.79
N PHE A 238 -21.95 3.95 -14.61
CA PHE A 238 -20.54 3.56 -14.50
C PHE A 238 -20.29 2.13 -14.93
N PHE A 239 -21.11 1.21 -14.44
CA PHE A 239 -20.99 -0.21 -14.78
C PHE A 239 -21.09 -0.45 -16.28
N LEU A 240 -22.03 0.23 -16.96
CA LEU A 240 -22.21 0.10 -18.40
C LEU A 240 -21.06 0.71 -19.22
N LEU A 241 -20.52 1.86 -18.76
CA LEU A 241 -19.44 2.55 -19.45
C LEU A 241 -18.08 1.90 -19.24
N GLN A 242 -17.81 1.40 -18.05
CA GLN A 242 -16.53 0.83 -17.65
C GLN A 242 -16.71 -0.29 -16.62
N PRO A 243 -17.03 -1.52 -17.05
CA PRO A 243 -17.31 -2.63 -16.12
C PRO A 243 -16.19 -2.92 -15.12
N TYR A 244 -14.93 -2.72 -15.53
CA TYR A 244 -13.76 -2.95 -14.69
C TYR A 244 -13.62 -1.97 -13.51
N VAL A 245 -14.33 -0.83 -13.53
CA VAL A 245 -14.31 0.14 -12.41
C VAL A 245 -14.78 -0.48 -11.09
N MET A 246 -15.62 -1.52 -11.14
CA MET A 246 -16.04 -2.25 -9.94
C MET A 246 -14.89 -2.91 -9.18
N LYS A 247 -13.75 -3.16 -9.83
CA LYS A 247 -12.55 -3.70 -9.19
C LYS A 247 -11.68 -2.62 -8.55
N GLU A 248 -11.98 -1.34 -8.81
CA GLU A 248 -11.23 -0.22 -8.23
C GLU A 248 -11.67 0.04 -6.79
N VAL A 249 -10.71 0.03 -5.87
CA VAL A 249 -10.95 0.23 -4.43
C VAL A 249 -11.62 1.58 -4.16
N GLY A 250 -11.20 2.64 -4.87
CA GLY A 250 -11.79 3.97 -4.75
C GLY A 250 -13.28 3.99 -5.12
N PHE A 251 -13.68 3.26 -6.15
CA PHE A 251 -15.08 3.08 -6.53
C PHE A 251 -15.85 2.33 -5.44
N GLN A 252 -15.35 1.18 -5.00
CA GLN A 252 -16.00 0.36 -3.97
C GLN A 252 -16.21 1.16 -2.68
N LEU A 253 -15.16 1.82 -2.14
CA LEU A 253 -15.26 2.65 -0.95
C LEU A 253 -16.28 3.78 -1.13
N SER A 254 -16.22 4.47 -2.26
CA SER A 254 -17.07 5.63 -2.52
C SER A 254 -18.56 5.25 -2.56
N TYR A 255 -18.91 4.18 -3.26
CA TYR A 255 -20.31 3.73 -3.35
C TYR A 255 -20.79 3.09 -2.06
N THR A 256 -20.00 2.20 -1.44
CA THR A 256 -20.38 1.50 -0.21
C THR A 256 -20.70 2.47 0.92
N VAL A 257 -19.83 3.45 1.16
CA VAL A 257 -20.05 4.48 2.20
C VAL A 257 -21.25 5.34 1.87
N SER A 258 -21.41 5.77 0.62
CA SER A 258 -22.53 6.64 0.23
C SER A 258 -23.88 5.93 0.31
N PHE A 259 -23.97 4.66 -0.11
CA PHE A 259 -25.15 3.85 0.09
C PHE A 259 -25.51 3.73 1.58
N GLY A 260 -24.52 3.45 2.44
CA GLY A 260 -24.72 3.37 3.88
C GLY A 260 -25.31 4.65 4.46
N ILE A 261 -24.76 5.80 4.10
CA ILE A 261 -25.25 7.12 4.56
C ILE A 261 -26.66 7.41 4.02
N ILE A 262 -26.92 7.19 2.72
CA ILE A 262 -28.20 7.47 2.10
C ILE A 262 -29.32 6.58 2.68
N LEU A 263 -29.07 5.28 2.84
CA LEU A 263 -30.02 4.35 3.44
C LEU A 263 -30.31 4.69 4.90
N SER A 264 -29.31 5.18 5.64
CA SER A 264 -29.46 5.55 7.06
C SER A 264 -30.09 6.95 7.26
N SER A 265 -30.18 7.75 6.20
CA SER A 265 -30.53 9.19 6.31
C SER A 265 -31.91 9.43 6.90
N ARG A 266 -32.94 8.68 6.50
CA ARG A 266 -34.33 8.88 6.91
C ARG A 266 -34.66 8.35 8.29
N GLN A 267 -34.02 7.27 8.72
CA GLN A 267 -34.42 6.56 9.94
C GLN A 267 -33.40 6.69 11.07
N ILE A 268 -32.09 6.66 10.76
CA ILE A 268 -31.05 6.79 11.79
C ILE A 268 -30.65 8.27 11.96
N LEU A 269 -30.24 8.94 10.86
CA LEU A 269 -29.71 10.30 10.95
C LEU A 269 -30.78 11.36 11.20
N ALA A 270 -32.01 11.16 10.73
CA ALA A 270 -33.12 12.07 10.98
C ALA A 270 -33.59 12.07 12.43
N GLN A 271 -33.30 11.01 13.19
CA GLN A 271 -33.65 10.91 14.62
C GLN A 271 -32.63 11.63 15.53
N GLN A 272 -31.46 11.98 15.01
CA GLN A 272 -30.44 12.67 15.79
C GLN A 272 -30.82 14.13 15.99
N GLN A 273 -30.95 14.53 17.26
CA GLN A 273 -31.44 15.87 17.62
C GLN A 273 -30.38 16.96 17.52
N ASN A 274 -29.12 16.61 17.73
CA ASN A 274 -28.01 17.57 17.70
C ASN A 274 -26.95 17.26 16.63
N ALA A 275 -26.19 18.25 16.21
CA ALA A 275 -25.17 18.14 15.19
C ALA A 275 -24.05 17.17 15.58
N PHE A 276 -23.69 17.11 16.86
CA PHE A 276 -22.63 16.24 17.35
C PHE A 276 -22.99 14.75 17.19
N THR A 277 -24.17 14.34 17.70
CA THR A 277 -24.61 12.94 17.57
C THR A 277 -24.85 12.54 16.13
N LYS A 278 -25.33 13.48 15.30
CA LYS A 278 -25.47 13.24 13.86
C LYS A 278 -24.13 13.02 13.18
N SER A 279 -23.13 13.86 13.45
CA SER A 279 -21.77 13.72 12.92
C SER A 279 -21.10 12.42 13.38
N LEU A 280 -21.27 12.07 14.67
CA LEU A 280 -20.77 10.80 15.22
C LEU A 280 -21.42 9.61 14.52
N SER A 281 -22.74 9.64 14.31
CA SER A 281 -23.47 8.58 13.58
C SER A 281 -23.00 8.46 12.14
N ILE A 282 -22.78 9.57 11.43
CA ILE A 282 -22.25 9.56 10.06
C ILE A 282 -20.85 8.92 10.04
N SER A 283 -19.98 9.34 10.95
CA SER A 283 -18.61 8.79 11.03
C SER A 283 -18.62 7.29 11.34
N PHE A 284 -19.45 6.86 12.27
CA PHE A 284 -19.60 5.45 12.61
C PHE A 284 -20.14 4.62 11.44
N ILE A 285 -21.22 5.09 10.77
CA ILE A 285 -21.78 4.45 9.57
C ILE A 285 -20.71 4.32 8.48
N SER A 286 -19.97 5.41 8.23
CA SER A 286 -18.91 5.43 7.21
C SER A 286 -17.79 4.43 7.52
N THR A 287 -17.37 4.34 8.78
CA THR A 287 -16.31 3.41 9.22
C THR A 287 -16.77 1.95 9.08
N ILE A 288 -17.97 1.61 9.55
CA ILE A 288 -18.50 0.24 9.43
C ILE A 288 -18.71 -0.15 7.96
N MET A 289 -19.24 0.74 7.14
CA MET A 289 -19.44 0.45 5.72
C MET A 289 -18.13 0.32 4.94
N SER A 290 -17.13 1.16 5.24
CA SER A 290 -15.83 1.08 4.59
C SER A 290 -14.98 -0.11 5.07
N SER A 291 -15.18 -0.58 6.31
CA SER A 291 -14.37 -1.65 6.91
C SER A 291 -14.33 -2.91 6.05
N VAL A 292 -15.44 -3.31 5.44
CA VAL A 292 -15.52 -4.49 4.56
C VAL A 292 -14.53 -4.40 3.40
N VAL A 293 -14.51 -3.24 2.72
CA VAL A 293 -13.59 -3.01 1.59
C VAL A 293 -12.15 -2.89 2.08
N MET A 294 -11.94 -2.20 3.21
CA MET A 294 -10.61 -2.04 3.81
C MET A 294 -10.01 -3.37 4.26
N MET A 295 -10.79 -4.23 4.91
CA MET A 295 -10.36 -5.58 5.32
C MET A 295 -9.96 -6.45 4.13
N TYR A 296 -10.71 -6.38 3.03
CA TYR A 296 -10.45 -7.21 1.86
C TYR A 296 -9.21 -6.77 1.07
N HIS A 297 -8.96 -5.44 0.95
CA HIS A 297 -7.89 -4.89 0.11
C HIS A 297 -6.64 -4.45 0.89
N PHE A 298 -6.82 -3.97 2.14
CA PHE A 298 -5.73 -3.43 2.97
C PHE A 298 -5.51 -4.22 4.25
N TYR A 299 -6.34 -5.25 4.52
CA TYR A 299 -6.18 -6.19 5.63
C TYR A 299 -6.30 -5.56 7.01
N SER A 300 -6.69 -4.29 7.06
CA SER A 300 -6.83 -3.50 8.28
C SER A 300 -7.75 -2.31 8.06
N PHE A 301 -8.31 -1.76 9.14
CA PHE A 301 -9.04 -0.50 9.10
C PHE A 301 -8.83 0.29 10.40
N SER A 302 -8.94 1.63 10.33
CA SER A 302 -8.83 2.49 11.49
C SER A 302 -10.19 2.63 12.18
N TRP A 303 -10.25 2.30 13.47
CA TRP A 303 -11.45 2.52 14.29
C TRP A 303 -11.48 3.89 14.93
N VAL A 304 -10.30 4.48 15.20
CA VAL A 304 -10.19 5.83 15.80
C VAL A 304 -10.68 6.93 14.86
N GLY A 305 -10.74 6.64 13.54
CA GLY A 305 -11.32 7.53 12.55
C GLY A 305 -12.74 7.97 12.88
N ILE A 306 -13.51 7.17 13.65
CA ILE A 306 -14.86 7.54 14.12
C ILE A 306 -14.81 8.86 14.91
N PHE A 307 -13.82 9.02 15.76
CA PHE A 307 -13.65 10.21 16.61
C PHE A 307 -12.89 11.33 15.90
N PHE A 308 -11.83 11.00 15.17
CA PHE A 308 -11.04 12.01 14.48
C PHE A 308 -11.83 12.73 13.39
N ASN A 309 -12.74 12.07 12.72
CA ASN A 309 -13.63 12.71 11.76
C ASN A 309 -14.48 13.83 12.36
N LEU A 310 -14.82 13.77 13.65
CA LEU A 310 -15.57 14.84 14.34
C LEU A 310 -14.78 16.15 14.39
N ILE A 311 -13.45 16.06 14.41
CA ILE A 311 -12.54 17.20 14.50
C ILE A 311 -12.07 17.62 13.10
N TYR A 312 -11.57 16.65 12.33
CA TYR A 312 -10.93 16.94 11.04
C TYR A 312 -11.91 17.30 9.93
N VAL A 313 -13.10 16.68 9.87
CA VAL A 313 -14.08 17.02 8.83
C VAL A 313 -14.50 18.49 8.90
N PRO A 314 -14.92 19.06 10.06
CA PRO A 314 -15.21 20.49 10.16
C PRO A 314 -14.02 21.37 9.81
N ILE A 315 -12.81 21.05 10.29
CA ILE A 315 -11.60 21.83 9.99
C ILE A 315 -11.33 21.86 8.49
N PHE A 316 -11.37 20.70 7.83
CA PHE A 316 -11.12 20.61 6.40
C PHE A 316 -12.21 21.31 5.57
N THR A 317 -13.47 21.22 5.97
CA THR A 317 -14.59 21.78 5.20
C THR A 317 -14.82 23.27 5.43
N ILE A 318 -14.54 23.79 6.63
CA ILE A 318 -14.84 25.18 7.00
C ILE A 318 -13.60 26.08 6.89
N ILE A 319 -12.40 25.53 7.14
CA ILE A 319 -11.17 26.32 7.19
C ILE A 319 -10.25 25.98 6.01
N ILE A 320 -9.81 24.71 5.89
CA ILE A 320 -8.74 24.37 4.94
C ILE A 320 -9.22 24.49 3.50
N LEU A 321 -10.35 23.88 3.13
CA LEU A 321 -10.85 23.95 1.74
C LEU A 321 -11.19 25.39 1.30
N PRO A 322 -11.98 26.19 2.06
CA PRO A 322 -12.21 27.57 1.69
C PRO A 322 -10.94 28.41 1.68
N GLY A 323 -10.02 28.18 2.63
CA GLY A 323 -8.71 28.82 2.69
C GLY A 323 -7.86 28.51 1.45
N CYS A 324 -7.75 27.24 1.07
CA CYS A 324 -7.05 26.83 -0.16
C CYS A 324 -7.65 27.47 -1.42
N LEU A 325 -8.98 27.52 -1.55
CA LEU A 325 -9.65 28.17 -2.67
C LEU A 325 -9.38 29.69 -2.69
N THR A 326 -9.42 30.34 -1.52
CA THR A 326 -9.13 31.78 -1.39
C THR A 326 -7.68 32.07 -1.77
N VAL A 327 -6.72 31.34 -1.19
CA VAL A 327 -5.29 31.47 -1.50
C VAL A 327 -5.05 31.23 -2.99
N PHE A 328 -5.65 30.20 -3.59
CA PHE A 328 -5.54 29.91 -5.01
C PHE A 328 -6.05 31.06 -5.89
N VAL A 329 -7.25 31.59 -5.61
CA VAL A 329 -7.80 32.69 -6.41
C VAL A 329 -6.93 33.95 -6.24
N LEU A 330 -6.52 34.27 -5.02
CA LEU A 330 -5.72 35.46 -4.75
C LEU A 330 -4.28 35.34 -5.27
N SER A 331 -3.75 34.15 -5.46
CA SER A 331 -2.39 33.92 -6.02
C SER A 331 -2.23 34.40 -7.48
N PHE A 332 -3.32 34.74 -8.16
CA PHE A 332 -3.31 35.37 -9.49
C PHE A 332 -3.24 36.90 -9.44
N PHE A 333 -3.35 37.50 -8.24
CA PHE A 333 -3.26 38.94 -8.02
C PHE A 333 -1.91 39.34 -7.42
N SER A 334 -1.79 40.52 -6.86
CA SER A 334 -0.54 41.03 -6.28
C SER A 334 -0.11 40.24 -5.02
N ALA A 335 1.19 40.14 -4.79
CA ALA A 335 1.75 39.46 -3.63
C ALA A 335 1.23 40.02 -2.29
N GLU A 336 0.94 41.34 -2.22
CA GLU A 336 0.42 42.01 -1.01
C GLU A 336 -0.95 41.52 -0.60
N ILE A 337 -1.85 41.31 -1.57
CA ILE A 337 -3.24 40.83 -1.31
C ILE A 337 -3.20 39.34 -0.93
N PHE A 338 -2.31 38.58 -1.52
CA PHE A 338 -2.18 37.14 -1.33
C PHE A 338 -1.54 36.77 0.02
N HIS A 339 -0.59 37.60 0.53
CA HIS A 339 0.24 37.27 1.68
C HIS A 339 -0.56 37.06 2.97
N PHE A 340 -1.52 37.92 3.29
CA PHE A 340 -2.28 37.83 4.54
C PHE A 340 -3.11 36.51 4.65
N PRO A 341 -3.95 36.13 3.67
CA PRO A 341 -4.63 34.85 3.70
C PRO A 341 -3.69 33.63 3.74
N GLU A 342 -2.55 33.74 3.09
CA GLU A 342 -1.51 32.70 3.11
C GLU A 342 -0.94 32.48 4.52
N VAL A 343 -0.59 33.53 5.23
CA VAL A 343 -0.08 33.46 6.60
C VAL A 343 -1.13 32.87 7.54
N VAL A 344 -2.38 33.33 7.43
CA VAL A 344 -3.49 32.81 8.27
C VAL A 344 -3.70 31.31 8.01
N LEU A 345 -3.73 30.89 6.76
CA LEU A 345 -3.94 29.48 6.41
C LEU A 345 -2.75 28.62 6.85
N THR A 346 -1.51 29.12 6.70
CA THR A 346 -0.30 28.45 7.19
C THR A 346 -0.39 28.16 8.68
N PHE A 347 -0.81 29.15 9.48
CA PHE A 347 -0.98 28.95 10.92
C PHE A 347 -1.95 27.81 11.24
N PHE A 348 -3.13 27.78 10.59
CA PHE A 348 -4.10 26.69 10.81
C PHE A 348 -3.59 25.33 10.36
N ILE A 349 -2.92 25.25 9.22
CA ILE A 349 -2.34 24.01 8.72
C ILE A 349 -1.28 23.49 9.69
N GLN A 350 -0.33 24.33 10.13
CA GLN A 350 0.70 23.94 11.11
C GLN A 350 0.09 23.47 12.43
N LEU A 351 -0.99 24.12 12.88
CA LEU A 351 -1.71 23.66 14.07
C LEU A 351 -2.32 22.27 13.87
N VAL A 352 -2.96 22.04 12.73
CA VAL A 352 -3.54 20.73 12.38
C VAL A 352 -2.45 19.66 12.27
N GLU A 353 -1.33 19.94 11.61
CA GLU A 353 -0.21 19.01 11.50
C GLU A 353 0.39 18.67 12.88
N LYS A 354 0.57 19.66 13.73
CA LYS A 354 1.05 19.44 15.11
C LYS A 354 0.10 18.55 15.89
N LEU A 355 -1.21 18.79 15.81
CA LEU A 355 -2.22 17.93 16.43
C LEU A 355 -2.19 16.51 15.83
N THR A 356 -2.02 16.40 14.51
CA THR A 356 -1.91 15.12 13.81
C THR A 356 -0.73 14.30 14.32
N TYR A 357 0.44 14.90 14.49
CA TYR A 357 1.62 14.22 15.06
C TYR A 357 1.44 13.82 16.53
N ILE A 358 0.71 14.61 17.34
CA ILE A 358 0.37 14.24 18.72
C ILE A 358 -0.55 13.02 18.71
N PHE A 359 -1.59 13.03 17.90
CA PHE A 359 -2.55 11.93 17.81
C PHE A 359 -1.96 10.67 17.18
N ALA A 360 -0.97 10.81 16.28
CA ALA A 360 -0.23 9.67 15.70
C ALA A 360 0.46 8.80 16.75
N LYS A 361 0.81 9.36 17.92
CA LYS A 361 1.46 8.62 19.02
C LYS A 361 0.50 7.71 19.81
N ILE A 362 -0.81 7.78 19.56
CA ILE A 362 -1.78 6.90 20.19
C ILE A 362 -1.58 5.48 19.62
N PRO A 363 -1.34 4.47 20.45
CA PRO A 363 -1.12 3.11 19.97
C PRO A 363 -2.43 2.46 19.48
N HIS A 364 -2.32 1.40 18.70
CA HIS A 364 -3.44 0.55 18.28
C HIS A 364 -4.58 1.28 17.54
N GLN A 365 -4.26 2.27 16.70
CA GLN A 365 -5.25 3.03 15.93
C GLN A 365 -5.93 2.21 14.84
N THR A 366 -5.29 1.14 14.40
CA THR A 366 -5.77 0.25 13.33
C THR A 366 -6.00 -1.16 13.86
N ILE A 367 -7.05 -1.80 13.38
CA ILE A 367 -7.35 -3.20 13.62
C ILE A 367 -6.88 -3.98 12.39
N VAL A 368 -5.89 -4.87 12.58
CA VAL A 368 -5.43 -5.79 11.53
C VAL A 368 -6.30 -7.05 11.60
N THR A 369 -6.99 -7.34 10.52
CA THR A 369 -7.96 -8.43 10.44
C THR A 369 -7.48 -9.59 9.57
N GLY A 370 -6.35 -9.40 8.87
CA GLY A 370 -5.98 -10.28 7.79
C GLY A 370 -6.96 -10.15 6.61
N ARG A 371 -6.75 -10.98 5.61
CA ARG A 371 -7.69 -11.13 4.50
C ARG A 371 -8.78 -12.13 4.87
N PRO A 372 -10.02 -11.70 5.11
CA PRO A 372 -11.09 -12.62 5.45
C PRO A 372 -11.36 -13.59 4.30
N ASN A 373 -11.57 -14.85 4.62
CA ASN A 373 -12.08 -15.79 3.63
C ASN A 373 -13.52 -15.43 3.25
N ILE A 374 -14.00 -15.96 2.13
CA ILE A 374 -15.30 -15.57 1.57
C ILE A 374 -16.48 -15.82 2.55
N LEU A 375 -16.41 -16.87 3.37
CA LEU A 375 -17.47 -17.19 4.33
C LEU A 375 -17.51 -16.17 5.47
N ILE A 376 -16.35 -15.83 6.04
CA ILE A 376 -16.24 -14.79 7.08
C ILE A 376 -16.69 -13.44 6.52
N LEU A 377 -16.28 -13.11 5.29
CA LEU A 377 -16.68 -11.86 4.64
C LEU A 377 -18.21 -11.78 4.47
N MET A 378 -18.84 -12.87 4.03
CA MET A 378 -20.31 -12.95 3.92
C MET A 378 -20.98 -12.78 5.30
N LEU A 379 -20.47 -13.46 6.35
CA LEU A 379 -20.99 -13.31 7.70
C LEU A 379 -20.86 -11.87 8.23
N ILE A 380 -19.75 -11.21 7.96
CA ILE A 380 -19.56 -9.79 8.30
C ILE A 380 -20.61 -8.92 7.59
N ILE A 381 -20.83 -9.11 6.30
CA ILE A 381 -21.82 -8.35 5.52
C ILE A 381 -23.24 -8.60 6.08
N ILE A 382 -23.60 -9.85 6.36
CA ILE A 382 -24.91 -10.19 6.96
C ILE A 382 -25.04 -9.51 8.32
N THR A 383 -24.01 -9.56 9.16
CA THR A 383 -24.00 -8.93 10.49
C THR A 383 -24.21 -7.43 10.38
N ILE A 384 -23.58 -6.76 9.41
CA ILE A 384 -23.75 -5.32 9.14
C ILE A 384 -25.20 -5.02 8.71
N ILE A 385 -25.79 -5.82 7.83
CA ILE A 385 -27.17 -5.65 7.38
C ILE A 385 -28.15 -5.78 8.57
N ILE A 386 -27.97 -6.81 9.41
CA ILE A 386 -28.79 -7.02 10.60
C ILE A 386 -28.60 -5.86 11.60
N PHE A 387 -27.36 -5.40 11.78
CA PHE A 387 -27.02 -4.26 12.63
C PHE A 387 -27.80 -3.01 12.23
N PHE A 388 -27.73 -2.61 10.96
CA PHE A 388 -28.45 -1.43 10.47
C PHE A 388 -29.97 -1.59 10.55
N ASN A 389 -30.50 -2.77 10.24
CA ASN A 389 -31.94 -3.03 10.36
C ASN A 389 -32.45 -2.88 11.81
N GLN A 390 -31.69 -3.35 12.80
CA GLN A 390 -32.05 -3.19 14.22
C GLN A 390 -31.86 -1.71 14.66
N TRP A 391 -30.81 -1.03 14.24
CA TRP A 391 -30.59 0.35 14.61
C TRP A 391 -31.69 1.28 14.07
N GLN A 392 -32.21 1.00 12.88
CA GLN A 392 -33.37 1.72 12.33
C GLN A 392 -34.64 1.59 13.22
N LYS A 393 -34.77 0.52 13.98
CA LYS A 393 -35.88 0.29 14.94
C LYS A 393 -35.65 0.99 16.30
N LYS A 394 -34.79 2.01 16.36
CA LYS A 394 -34.47 2.82 17.56
C LYS A 394 -33.76 2.05 18.69
N LYS A 395 -33.21 0.89 18.44
CA LYS A 395 -32.39 0.13 19.39
C LYS A 395 -30.99 -0.01 18.87
N PHE A 396 -30.01 0.62 19.55
CA PHE A 396 -28.61 0.42 19.20
C PHE A 396 -28.21 -1.03 19.54
N PRO A 397 -27.84 -1.84 18.53
CA PRO A 397 -27.72 -3.30 18.71
C PRO A 397 -26.30 -3.69 19.16
N PHE A 398 -25.92 -3.41 20.42
CA PHE A 398 -24.60 -3.69 20.96
C PHE A 398 -24.17 -5.15 20.78
N GLY A 399 -25.08 -6.13 20.98
CA GLY A 399 -24.77 -7.55 20.81
C GLY A 399 -24.32 -7.89 19.38
N ILE A 400 -24.92 -7.25 18.36
CA ILE A 400 -24.55 -7.46 16.96
C ILE A 400 -23.20 -6.77 16.66
N LEU A 401 -22.93 -5.61 17.30
CA LEU A 401 -21.64 -4.96 17.18
C LEU A 401 -20.51 -5.83 17.78
N ILE A 402 -20.76 -6.46 18.92
CA ILE A 402 -19.82 -7.43 19.52
C ILE A 402 -19.59 -8.62 18.55
N CYS A 403 -20.66 -9.13 17.91
CA CYS A 403 -20.53 -10.17 16.90
C CYS A 403 -19.66 -9.72 15.70
N PHE A 404 -19.84 -8.48 15.23
CA PHE A 404 -19.00 -7.90 14.20
C PHE A 404 -17.53 -7.84 14.63
N CYS A 405 -17.23 -7.34 15.83
CA CYS A 405 -15.87 -7.29 16.37
C CYS A 405 -15.26 -8.69 16.51
N PHE A 406 -16.06 -9.67 16.96
CA PHE A 406 -15.64 -11.07 17.06
C PHE A 406 -15.28 -11.64 15.68
N LEU A 407 -16.09 -11.41 14.66
CA LEU A 407 -15.80 -11.87 13.28
C LEU A 407 -14.54 -11.21 12.71
N CYS A 408 -14.31 -9.93 13.02
CA CYS A 408 -13.08 -9.24 12.64
C CYS A 408 -11.85 -9.88 13.30
N TYR A 409 -11.91 -10.18 14.59
CA TYR A 409 -10.84 -10.88 15.31
C TYR A 409 -10.66 -12.31 14.80
N PHE A 410 -11.75 -13.03 14.58
CA PHE A 410 -11.73 -14.41 14.07
C PHE A 410 -11.09 -14.50 12.68
N SER A 411 -11.20 -13.45 11.87
CA SER A 411 -10.57 -13.36 10.54
C SER A 411 -9.04 -13.38 10.61
N SER A 412 -8.44 -12.87 11.70
CA SER A 412 -6.98 -12.89 11.91
C SER A 412 -6.50 -14.16 12.63
N PHE A 413 -7.41 -15.03 13.07
CA PHE A 413 -7.04 -16.19 13.86
C PHE A 413 -6.48 -17.32 12.98
N ASN A 414 -5.29 -17.80 13.35
CA ASN A 414 -4.60 -18.87 12.64
C ASN A 414 -4.86 -20.23 13.35
N PHE A 415 -5.65 -21.09 12.74
CA PHE A 415 -5.94 -22.42 13.28
C PHE A 415 -4.83 -23.46 13.01
N SER A 416 -4.12 -23.30 11.89
CA SER A 416 -3.15 -24.28 11.42
C SER A 416 -1.77 -23.61 11.29
N GLY A 417 -0.73 -24.24 11.83
CA GLY A 417 0.63 -23.73 11.69
C GLY A 417 1.03 -23.60 10.21
N LYS A 418 1.88 -22.62 9.90
CA LYS A 418 2.39 -22.37 8.55
C LYS A 418 3.84 -21.94 8.61
N VAL A 419 4.64 -22.38 7.63
CA VAL A 419 5.96 -21.83 7.33
C VAL A 419 5.92 -21.25 5.93
N SER A 420 6.17 -19.94 5.79
CA SER A 420 6.10 -19.23 4.50
C SER A 420 7.46 -18.66 4.15
N PHE A 421 8.02 -19.07 3.03
CA PHE A 421 9.20 -18.47 2.41
C PHE A 421 8.70 -17.34 1.51
N ILE A 422 8.80 -16.11 2.02
CA ILE A 422 8.28 -14.93 1.34
C ILE A 422 9.25 -14.55 0.21
N ASP A 423 8.72 -14.33 -0.99
CA ASP A 423 9.52 -13.81 -2.09
C ASP A 423 9.79 -12.31 -1.88
N VAL A 424 10.96 -12.03 -1.37
CA VAL A 424 11.48 -10.66 -1.17
C VAL A 424 12.40 -10.19 -2.31
N GLY A 425 12.51 -11.00 -3.37
CA GLY A 425 13.55 -10.88 -4.37
C GLY A 425 14.82 -11.58 -3.91
N GLN A 426 15.97 -10.92 -4.04
CA GLN A 426 17.21 -11.44 -3.48
C GLN A 426 17.22 -11.24 -1.96
N GLY A 427 17.54 -12.30 -1.21
CA GLY A 427 17.53 -12.30 0.25
C GLY A 427 16.58 -13.33 0.85
N ASP A 428 16.59 -13.42 2.16
CA ASP A 428 15.74 -14.32 2.93
C ASP A 428 14.65 -13.59 3.71
N SER A 429 13.48 -14.19 3.77
CA SER A 429 12.44 -13.84 4.74
C SER A 429 11.51 -15.04 4.94
N ILE A 430 11.56 -15.65 6.11
CA ILE A 430 10.81 -16.85 6.42
C ILE A 430 9.90 -16.59 7.61
N LEU A 431 8.60 -16.65 7.37
CA LEU A 431 7.58 -16.45 8.41
C LEU A 431 7.12 -17.82 8.94
N ILE A 432 7.25 -18.03 10.24
CA ILE A 432 6.72 -19.18 10.96
C ILE A 432 5.55 -18.72 11.80
N GLN A 433 4.35 -19.16 11.46
CA GLN A 433 3.13 -18.95 12.23
C GLN A 433 2.78 -20.23 12.95
N LEU A 434 2.86 -20.22 14.27
CA LEU A 434 2.47 -21.37 15.07
C LEU A 434 0.93 -21.49 15.13
N PRO A 435 0.38 -22.71 15.26
CA PRO A 435 -1.07 -22.92 15.31
C PRO A 435 -1.69 -22.19 16.50
N TYR A 436 -2.97 -21.85 16.38
CA TYR A 436 -3.77 -21.19 17.44
C TYR A 436 -3.21 -19.85 17.94
N ASN A 437 -2.49 -19.13 17.06
CA ASN A 437 -1.79 -17.87 17.37
C ASN A 437 -0.79 -18.00 18.55
N GLN A 438 -0.17 -19.14 18.72
CA GLN A 438 0.81 -19.38 19.78
C GLN A 438 2.13 -18.59 19.58
N GLY A 439 2.40 -18.14 18.36
CA GLY A 439 3.56 -17.28 18.06
C GLY A 439 3.72 -17.05 16.56
N ASN A 440 4.27 -15.87 16.24
CA ASN A 440 4.67 -15.47 14.91
C ASN A 440 6.15 -15.12 14.93
N TYR A 441 6.97 -15.89 14.21
CA TYR A 441 8.41 -15.70 14.13
C TYR A 441 8.79 -15.33 12.70
N LEU A 442 9.70 -14.40 12.55
CA LEU A 442 10.26 -14.03 11.26
C LEU A 442 11.76 -14.27 11.30
N ILE A 443 12.26 -15.10 10.39
CA ILE A 443 13.70 -15.30 10.16
C ILE A 443 14.07 -14.44 8.97
N ASP A 444 14.92 -13.46 9.20
CA ASP A 444 15.35 -12.42 8.27
C ASP A 444 14.23 -11.57 7.66
N THR A 445 14.58 -10.43 7.15
CA THR A 445 13.62 -9.43 6.65
C THR A 445 13.84 -9.10 5.18
N GLY A 446 14.76 -9.77 4.50
CA GLY A 446 15.19 -9.36 3.19
C GLY A 446 15.82 -7.97 3.18
N GLY A 447 16.19 -7.52 2.03
CA GLY A 447 16.75 -6.18 1.89
C GLY A 447 17.30 -5.93 0.49
N GLN A 448 17.62 -4.68 0.21
CA GLN A 448 18.32 -4.28 -1.00
C GLN A 448 19.56 -3.51 -0.61
N LEU A 449 20.65 -3.75 -1.33
CA LEU A 449 21.86 -2.94 -1.14
C LEU A 449 21.52 -1.47 -1.39
N PRO A 450 21.76 -0.58 -0.43
CA PRO A 450 21.52 0.84 -0.62
C PRO A 450 22.50 1.38 -1.66
N PHE A 451 21.98 1.99 -2.72
CA PHE A 451 22.78 2.77 -3.66
C PHE A 451 22.56 4.25 -3.37
N GLU A 452 23.61 4.96 -3.06
CA GLU A 452 23.53 6.41 -2.93
C GLU A 452 23.13 7.01 -4.28
N LYS A 453 22.12 7.86 -4.26
CA LYS A 453 21.65 8.62 -5.41
C LYS A 453 21.79 10.10 -5.14
N GLU A 454 22.09 10.85 -6.16
CA GLU A 454 22.07 12.31 -6.14
C GLU A 454 20.65 12.82 -5.74
N ALA A 455 20.59 14.01 -5.17
CA ALA A 455 19.33 14.55 -4.61
C ALA A 455 18.18 14.58 -5.63
N TRP A 456 18.45 14.96 -6.88
CA TRP A 456 17.47 15.01 -7.96
C TRP A 456 16.94 13.62 -8.35
N ALA A 457 17.75 12.57 -8.18
CA ALA A 457 17.44 11.18 -8.56
C ALA A 457 16.72 10.41 -7.45
N LYS A 458 16.65 10.97 -6.22
CA LYS A 458 15.96 10.33 -5.11
C LYS A 458 14.45 10.35 -5.36
N LYS A 459 13.82 9.16 -5.29
CA LYS A 459 12.36 9.05 -5.32
C LYS A 459 11.78 9.57 -4.00
N ARG A 460 10.63 10.19 -4.07
CA ARG A 460 9.91 10.67 -2.90
C ARG A 460 9.57 9.55 -1.92
N LYS A 461 9.14 8.41 -2.43
CA LYS A 461 8.96 7.18 -1.67
C LYS A 461 9.77 6.07 -2.32
N PRO A 462 10.98 5.76 -1.80
CA PRO A 462 11.77 4.64 -2.31
C PRO A 462 11.01 3.33 -2.06
N PHE A 463 11.25 2.36 -2.91
CA PHE A 463 10.78 1.01 -2.66
C PHE A 463 11.69 0.38 -1.60
N THR A 464 11.10 -0.11 -0.52
CA THR A 464 11.78 -0.89 0.51
C THR A 464 11.04 -2.21 0.71
N ILE A 465 11.75 -3.27 1.04
CA ILE A 465 11.17 -4.60 1.22
C ILE A 465 10.28 -4.63 2.45
N GLY A 466 10.71 -4.03 3.55
CA GLY A 466 9.96 -4.00 4.80
C GLY A 466 8.58 -3.37 4.65
N GLU A 467 8.48 -2.21 3.98
CA GLU A 467 7.21 -1.50 3.81
C GLU A 467 6.39 -2.03 2.62
N SER A 468 7.05 -2.28 1.48
CA SER A 468 6.34 -2.54 0.21
C SER A 468 5.97 -4.02 0.03
N THR A 469 6.67 -4.95 0.70
CA THR A 469 6.46 -6.39 0.57
C THR A 469 6.07 -7.04 1.89
N LEU A 470 6.91 -6.95 2.92
CA LEU A 470 6.68 -7.69 4.19
C LEU A 470 5.46 -7.18 4.94
N THR A 471 5.33 -5.87 5.15
CA THR A 471 4.19 -5.30 5.88
C THR A 471 2.84 -5.71 5.27
N PRO A 472 2.59 -5.58 3.95
CA PRO A 472 1.34 -6.05 3.34
C PRO A 472 1.13 -7.57 3.46
N VAL A 473 2.18 -8.38 3.28
CA VAL A 473 2.09 -9.84 3.40
C VAL A 473 1.73 -10.24 4.82
N LEU A 474 2.41 -9.70 5.84
CA LEU A 474 2.13 -9.97 7.24
C LEU A 474 0.72 -9.52 7.63
N LYS A 475 0.32 -8.29 7.28
CA LYS A 475 -1.05 -7.80 7.52
C LYS A 475 -2.09 -8.67 6.84
N SER A 476 -1.83 -9.18 5.63
CA SER A 476 -2.76 -10.07 4.92
C SER A 476 -2.99 -11.39 5.63
N LYS A 477 -2.01 -11.85 6.40
CA LYS A 477 -2.06 -13.06 7.25
C LYS A 477 -2.59 -12.77 8.67
N GLY A 478 -3.04 -11.53 8.95
CA GLY A 478 -3.59 -11.11 10.24
C GLY A 478 -2.54 -10.78 11.30
N ILE A 479 -1.29 -10.59 10.92
CA ILE A 479 -0.19 -10.32 11.84
C ILE A 479 0.00 -8.80 12.00
N ASN A 480 -0.11 -8.33 13.24
CA ASN A 480 0.22 -6.97 13.65
C ASN A 480 1.41 -6.91 14.61
N SER A 481 1.84 -8.09 15.11
CA SER A 481 3.00 -8.23 15.97
C SER A 481 3.76 -9.52 15.67
N LEU A 482 5.07 -9.44 15.77
CA LEU A 482 5.99 -10.57 15.70
C LEU A 482 6.53 -10.84 17.11
N ASP A 483 6.41 -12.09 17.56
CA ASP A 483 6.92 -12.49 18.87
C ASP A 483 8.44 -12.52 18.87
N LYS A 484 9.02 -12.99 17.76
CA LYS A 484 10.47 -13.02 17.55
C LYS A 484 10.81 -12.66 16.11
N VAL A 485 11.80 -11.79 15.95
CA VAL A 485 12.52 -11.59 14.69
C VAL A 485 13.93 -12.11 14.90
N ILE A 486 14.34 -13.05 14.05
CA ILE A 486 15.65 -13.70 14.13
C ILE A 486 16.44 -13.23 12.92
N ILE A 487 17.51 -12.47 13.15
CA ILE A 487 18.42 -12.05 12.09
C ILE A 487 19.58 -13.05 12.08
N THR A 488 19.71 -13.77 10.98
CA THR A 488 20.72 -14.83 10.87
C THR A 488 22.14 -14.25 10.84
N HIS A 489 22.35 -13.18 10.09
CA HIS A 489 23.59 -12.42 10.01
C HIS A 489 23.31 -10.97 9.54
N SER A 490 24.35 -10.12 9.52
CA SER A 490 24.16 -8.67 9.38
C SER A 490 24.33 -8.15 7.95
N ASP A 491 24.08 -8.95 6.92
CA ASP A 491 24.13 -8.48 5.54
C ASP A 491 22.81 -7.83 5.11
N ALA A 492 22.88 -6.89 4.19
CA ALA A 492 21.75 -6.04 3.84
C ALA A 492 20.55 -6.81 3.30
N ASP A 493 20.77 -7.87 2.54
CA ASP A 493 19.71 -8.72 1.96
C ASP A 493 19.02 -9.65 2.99
N HIS A 494 19.45 -9.59 4.27
CA HIS A 494 18.78 -10.28 5.38
C HIS A 494 18.14 -9.34 6.39
N MET A 495 18.66 -8.09 6.55
CA MET A 495 18.21 -7.25 7.66
C MET A 495 17.77 -5.82 7.29
N GLU A 496 18.02 -5.32 6.07
CA GLU A 496 17.68 -3.93 5.70
C GLU A 496 16.17 -3.65 5.83
N GLY A 497 15.31 -4.65 5.56
CA GLY A 497 13.87 -4.52 5.71
C GLY A 497 13.38 -4.30 7.14
N LEU A 498 14.22 -4.51 8.15
CA LEU A 498 13.86 -4.45 9.58
C LEU A 498 13.43 -3.05 10.02
N ASP A 499 14.14 -2.00 9.56
CA ASP A 499 13.87 -0.62 9.95
C ASP A 499 12.48 -0.13 9.52
N ASP A 500 12.05 -0.53 8.33
CA ASP A 500 10.72 -0.16 7.83
C ASP A 500 9.63 -1.06 8.38
N LEU A 501 9.94 -2.32 8.63
CA LEU A 501 8.99 -3.26 9.20
C LEU A 501 8.52 -2.81 10.59
N GLN A 502 9.45 -2.36 11.48
CA GLN A 502 9.14 -1.92 12.84
C GLN A 502 8.19 -0.71 12.90
N LYS A 503 8.12 0.11 11.83
CA LYS A 503 7.20 1.26 11.77
C LYS A 503 5.74 0.82 11.70
N ASN A 504 5.49 -0.38 11.18
CA ASN A 504 4.15 -0.88 10.86
C ASN A 504 3.73 -2.14 11.61
N ILE A 505 4.69 -2.92 12.10
CA ILE A 505 4.51 -4.20 12.80
C ILE A 505 5.27 -4.12 14.11
N THR A 506 4.61 -4.46 15.21
CA THR A 506 5.26 -4.50 16.52
C THR A 506 6.21 -5.69 16.60
N ILE A 507 7.45 -5.47 17.01
CA ILE A 507 8.45 -6.50 17.25
C ILE A 507 8.63 -6.62 18.75
N ASN A 508 8.38 -7.81 19.33
CA ASN A 508 8.48 -8.04 20.76
C ASN A 508 9.91 -8.38 21.16
N GLU A 509 10.59 -9.23 20.37
CA GLU A 509 11.96 -9.67 20.63
C GLU A 509 12.76 -9.76 19.33
N LEU A 510 13.97 -9.20 19.33
CA LEU A 510 14.94 -9.29 18.24
C LEU A 510 16.08 -10.22 18.71
N ILE A 511 16.31 -11.27 17.92
CA ILE A 511 17.34 -12.29 18.19
C ILE A 511 18.42 -12.17 17.13
N TYR A 512 19.68 -12.20 17.55
CA TYR A 512 20.85 -12.19 16.65
C TYR A 512 22.04 -12.91 17.26
N ALA A 513 23.00 -13.30 16.42
CA ALA A 513 24.22 -13.96 16.86
C ALA A 513 25.17 -12.99 17.57
N LYS A 514 25.93 -13.50 18.54
CA LYS A 514 26.95 -12.72 19.26
C LYS A 514 28.03 -12.25 18.29
N GLY A 515 28.31 -10.93 18.29
CA GLY A 515 29.26 -10.28 17.40
C GLY A 515 28.61 -9.56 16.23
N ALA A 516 27.39 -9.93 15.84
CA ALA A 516 26.60 -9.26 14.80
C ALA A 516 26.35 -7.77 15.12
N GLU A 517 26.23 -7.43 16.43
CA GLU A 517 26.07 -6.08 16.94
C GLU A 517 27.22 -5.13 16.61
N ASN A 518 28.36 -5.65 16.15
CA ASN A 518 29.51 -4.83 15.75
C ASN A 518 29.39 -4.26 14.34
N LYS A 519 28.56 -4.83 13.47
CA LYS A 519 28.31 -4.33 12.12
C LYS A 519 27.55 -3.00 12.15
N PRO A 520 27.92 -2.00 11.33
CA PRO A 520 27.25 -0.69 11.32
C PRO A 520 25.74 -0.77 11.13
N ILE A 521 25.28 -1.57 10.18
CA ILE A 521 23.86 -1.74 9.87
C ILE A 521 23.06 -2.30 11.06
N MET A 522 23.63 -3.25 11.80
CA MET A 522 23.01 -3.80 13.01
C MET A 522 22.99 -2.76 14.13
N LYS A 523 24.09 -2.01 14.33
CA LYS A 523 24.13 -0.92 15.32
C LYS A 523 23.04 0.11 15.10
N GLU A 524 22.82 0.52 13.87
CA GLU A 524 21.77 1.47 13.48
C GLU A 524 20.39 0.89 13.77
N ALA A 525 20.13 -0.36 13.38
CA ALA A 525 18.87 -1.04 13.65
C ALA A 525 18.59 -1.17 15.16
N LEU A 526 19.58 -1.58 15.96
CA LEU A 526 19.45 -1.70 17.42
C LEU A 526 19.19 -0.33 18.09
N ALA A 527 19.86 0.72 17.62
CA ALA A 527 19.64 2.08 18.11
C ALA A 527 18.23 2.62 17.78
N ALA A 528 17.68 2.22 16.63
CA ALA A 528 16.32 2.56 16.22
C ALA A 528 15.24 1.84 17.05
N MET A 529 15.58 0.73 17.71
CA MET A 529 14.66 -0.14 18.47
C MET A 529 15.01 -0.26 19.98
N PRO A 530 15.14 0.84 20.74
CA PRO A 530 15.61 0.78 22.12
C PRO A 530 14.61 0.10 23.09
N LYS A 531 13.35 -0.06 22.68
CA LYS A 531 12.29 -0.67 23.49
C LYS A 531 12.05 -2.14 23.17
N VAL A 532 12.61 -2.65 22.08
CA VAL A 532 12.50 -4.05 21.69
C VAL A 532 13.47 -4.87 22.55
N LYS A 533 12.99 -6.00 23.08
CA LYS A 533 13.86 -6.94 23.80
C LYS A 533 14.91 -7.47 22.85
N GLN A 534 16.18 -7.28 23.15
CA GLN A 534 17.30 -7.78 22.36
C GLN A 534 17.87 -9.03 23.05
N THR A 535 18.00 -10.12 22.28
CA THR A 535 18.50 -11.39 22.78
C THR A 535 19.63 -11.88 21.89
N ILE A 536 20.81 -12.02 22.48
CA ILE A 536 21.99 -12.55 21.83
C ILE A 536 22.03 -14.07 22.06
N ILE A 537 22.19 -14.84 20.99
CA ILE A 537 22.25 -16.31 21.09
C ILE A 537 23.54 -16.86 20.47
N LEU A 538 23.87 -18.05 20.95
CA LEU A 538 24.92 -18.97 20.42
C LEU A 538 24.37 -20.37 20.39
N ALA A 539 25.15 -21.30 19.83
CA ALA A 539 24.84 -22.72 19.81
C ALA A 539 24.45 -23.25 21.20
N GLY A 540 23.41 -24.08 21.23
CA GLY A 540 22.83 -24.62 22.47
C GLY A 540 21.66 -23.82 23.02
N ALA A 541 21.36 -22.60 22.52
CA ALA A 541 20.16 -21.87 22.89
C ALA A 541 18.90 -22.60 22.40
N LYS A 542 17.94 -22.85 23.31
CA LYS A 542 16.72 -23.62 23.02
C LYS A 542 15.48 -22.94 23.57
N TRP A 543 14.38 -23.08 22.87
CA TRP A 543 13.05 -22.72 23.39
C TRP A 543 11.98 -23.62 22.78
N GLN A 544 10.85 -23.73 23.45
CA GLN A 544 9.73 -24.56 23.05
C GLN A 544 8.41 -23.84 23.29
N ILE A 545 7.47 -24.02 22.39
CA ILE A 545 6.09 -23.55 22.53
C ILE A 545 5.14 -24.66 22.08
N GLY A 546 4.40 -25.21 23.03
CA GLY A 546 3.58 -26.40 22.80
C GLY A 546 4.44 -27.57 22.34
N GLU A 547 4.12 -28.16 21.21
CA GLU A 547 4.85 -29.27 20.59
C GLU A 547 5.98 -28.77 19.67
N ASN A 548 6.07 -27.46 19.43
CA ASN A 548 7.04 -26.88 18.52
C ASN A 548 8.32 -26.50 19.29
N SER A 549 9.46 -26.96 18.84
CA SER A 549 10.76 -26.68 19.46
C SER A 549 11.77 -26.08 18.50
N PHE A 550 12.66 -25.27 19.05
CA PHE A 550 13.69 -24.57 18.32
C PHE A 550 15.03 -24.71 19.05
N GLU A 551 16.10 -24.93 18.30
CA GLU A 551 17.45 -25.05 18.81
C GLU A 551 18.43 -24.36 17.87
N CYS A 552 19.24 -23.43 18.43
CA CYS A 552 20.36 -22.82 17.72
C CYS A 552 21.53 -23.80 17.70
N LEU A 553 21.96 -24.23 16.52
CA LEU A 553 23.09 -25.12 16.34
C LEU A 553 24.40 -24.37 16.11
N TYR A 554 24.35 -23.16 15.59
CA TYR A 554 25.49 -22.33 15.23
C TYR A 554 25.12 -20.84 15.25
N PRO A 555 26.08 -19.92 15.51
CA PRO A 555 27.50 -20.09 15.74
C PRO A 555 27.83 -20.58 17.17
N ASP A 556 28.96 -21.23 17.36
CA ASP A 556 29.44 -21.72 18.65
C ASP A 556 30.20 -20.65 19.46
N LYS A 557 30.67 -19.60 18.80
CA LYS A 557 31.42 -18.48 19.38
C LYS A 557 30.99 -17.14 18.76
N ALA A 558 31.45 -16.06 19.35
CA ALA A 558 31.25 -14.72 18.78
C ALA A 558 31.98 -14.60 17.45
N GLY A 559 31.24 -14.13 16.44
CA GLY A 559 31.72 -13.87 15.08
C GLY A 559 31.82 -12.39 14.75
N GLU A 560 31.87 -12.09 13.46
CA GLU A 560 31.88 -10.72 12.90
C GLU A 560 30.53 -10.35 12.25
N GLY A 561 29.56 -11.27 12.26
CA GLY A 561 28.23 -11.09 11.68
C GLY A 561 28.18 -11.20 10.14
N GLY A 562 29.10 -11.96 9.54
CA GLY A 562 29.09 -12.33 8.12
C GLY A 562 28.38 -13.65 7.85
N ASN A 563 28.43 -14.14 6.60
CA ASN A 563 27.77 -15.36 6.14
C ASN A 563 28.11 -16.59 7.01
N ASP A 564 29.40 -16.84 7.24
CA ASP A 564 29.86 -17.97 8.06
C ASP A 564 29.54 -17.82 9.57
N ASP A 565 28.95 -16.70 9.99
CA ASP A 565 28.43 -16.50 11.36
C ASP A 565 26.90 -16.58 11.42
N SER A 566 26.27 -17.05 10.33
CA SER A 566 24.81 -17.18 10.25
C SER A 566 24.25 -18.07 11.34
N ILE A 567 23.17 -17.65 11.98
CA ILE A 567 22.42 -18.51 12.90
C ILE A 567 21.87 -19.69 12.12
N VAL A 568 22.29 -20.91 12.52
CA VAL A 568 21.65 -22.15 12.08
C VAL A 568 20.60 -22.56 13.09
N LEU A 569 19.35 -22.52 12.67
CA LEU A 569 18.22 -22.85 13.52
C LEU A 569 17.64 -24.20 13.11
N LYS A 570 17.66 -25.18 14.02
CA LYS A 570 16.92 -26.43 13.90
C LYS A 570 15.58 -26.26 14.58
N ALA A 571 14.50 -26.62 13.91
CA ALA A 571 13.15 -26.57 14.49
C ALA A 571 12.42 -27.90 14.26
N VAL A 572 11.55 -28.26 15.20
CA VAL A 572 10.61 -29.37 15.04
C VAL A 572 9.23 -28.71 14.94
N LEU A 573 8.62 -28.77 13.75
CA LEU A 573 7.34 -28.15 13.42
C LEU A 573 6.50 -29.17 12.64
N ASP A 574 5.27 -29.44 13.07
CA ASP A 574 4.37 -30.44 12.44
C ASP A 574 5.04 -31.83 12.33
N ASP A 575 5.71 -32.30 13.39
CA ASP A 575 6.47 -33.54 13.45
C ASP A 575 7.58 -33.67 12.35
N LYS A 576 7.94 -32.57 11.71
CA LYS A 576 9.02 -32.45 10.73
C LYS A 576 10.19 -31.69 11.32
N VAL A 577 11.37 -32.17 11.02
CA VAL A 577 12.61 -31.48 11.37
C VAL A 577 13.00 -30.52 10.26
N TRP A 578 13.13 -29.25 10.63
CA TRP A 578 13.52 -28.15 9.75
C TRP A 578 14.93 -27.70 10.08
N LEU A 579 15.69 -27.35 9.06
CA LEU A 579 17.01 -26.73 9.21
C LEU A 579 17.07 -25.44 8.41
N PHE A 580 17.13 -24.30 9.11
CA PHE A 580 17.30 -22.97 8.55
C PHE A 580 18.75 -22.55 8.71
N THR A 581 19.47 -22.35 7.62
CA THR A 581 20.92 -22.18 7.61
C THR A 581 21.39 -20.75 7.37
N GLY A 582 20.47 -19.81 7.13
CA GLY A 582 20.85 -18.47 6.67
C GLY A 582 21.74 -18.56 5.44
N ASP A 583 22.84 -17.84 5.44
CA ASP A 583 23.83 -17.85 4.36
C ASP A 583 25.12 -18.60 4.72
N LEU A 584 25.01 -19.58 5.62
CA LEU A 584 26.13 -20.41 6.03
C LEU A 584 26.85 -20.99 4.82
N GLU A 585 28.16 -20.83 4.77
CA GLU A 585 29.03 -21.34 3.73
C GLU A 585 29.77 -22.63 4.17
N ALA A 586 30.61 -23.19 3.30
CA ALA A 586 31.24 -24.46 3.51
C ALA A 586 32.06 -24.56 4.81
N ASN A 587 32.69 -23.48 5.26
CA ASN A 587 33.43 -23.49 6.54
C ASN A 587 32.50 -23.68 7.74
N GLY A 588 31.38 -22.94 7.76
CA GLY A 588 30.37 -23.08 8.78
C GLY A 588 29.66 -24.45 8.73
N GLU A 589 29.40 -24.98 7.52
CA GLU A 589 28.84 -26.33 7.33
C GLU A 589 29.75 -27.41 7.96
N MET A 590 31.06 -27.28 7.80
CA MET A 590 32.03 -28.19 8.47
C MET A 590 31.95 -28.05 9.99
N GLY A 591 31.77 -26.81 10.51
CA GLY A 591 31.67 -26.56 11.94
C GLY A 591 30.48 -27.24 12.62
N ILE A 592 29.36 -27.42 11.91
CA ILE A 592 28.17 -28.11 12.46
C ILE A 592 28.06 -29.57 12.06
N SER A 593 28.99 -30.08 11.26
CA SER A 593 28.90 -31.42 10.65
C SER A 593 28.87 -32.58 11.65
N GLU A 594 29.44 -32.42 12.84
CA GLU A 594 29.44 -33.42 13.92
C GLU A 594 28.18 -33.37 14.80
N GLN A 595 27.31 -32.37 14.59
CA GLN A 595 26.06 -32.24 15.32
C GLN A 595 24.92 -33.03 14.65
N PRO A 596 23.79 -33.27 15.33
CA PRO A 596 22.63 -33.98 14.77
C PRO A 596 21.84 -33.09 13.80
N ILE A 597 22.40 -32.82 12.62
CA ILE A 597 21.86 -31.91 11.60
C ILE A 597 20.85 -32.56 10.64
N LYS A 598 20.50 -33.82 10.83
CA LYS A 598 19.49 -34.49 9.99
C LYS A 598 18.18 -33.73 10.03
N ALA A 599 17.60 -33.43 8.86
CA ALA A 599 16.36 -32.66 8.73
C ALA A 599 15.52 -33.15 7.54
N ASP A 600 14.20 -33.06 7.65
CA ASP A 600 13.25 -33.37 6.57
C ASP A 600 13.22 -32.27 5.54
N ILE A 601 13.32 -30.99 5.99
CA ILE A 601 13.23 -29.82 5.17
C ILE A 601 14.43 -28.90 5.44
N LEU A 602 15.14 -28.57 4.37
CA LEU A 602 16.30 -27.69 4.40
C LEU A 602 16.01 -26.35 3.74
N LYS A 603 16.23 -25.21 4.42
CA LYS A 603 16.48 -23.96 3.74
C LYS A 603 17.92 -23.97 3.23
N VAL A 604 18.10 -23.91 1.94
CA VAL A 604 19.41 -23.98 1.29
C VAL A 604 20.24 -22.75 1.62
N GLY A 605 21.49 -22.94 2.02
CA GLY A 605 22.39 -21.87 2.42
C GLY A 605 22.70 -20.91 1.27
N HIS A 606 22.93 -19.64 1.60
CA HIS A 606 23.41 -18.58 0.73
C HIS A 606 22.71 -18.55 -0.64
N HIS A 607 21.36 -18.63 -0.61
CA HIS A 607 20.47 -18.57 -1.80
C HIS A 607 20.79 -19.58 -2.90
N GLY A 608 21.47 -20.69 -2.55
CA GLY A 608 21.96 -21.67 -3.52
C GLY A 608 23.27 -21.27 -4.19
N SER A 609 24.12 -20.50 -3.50
CA SER A 609 25.50 -20.23 -3.93
C SER A 609 26.31 -21.53 -4.02
N LYS A 610 27.28 -21.56 -4.92
CA LYS A 610 28.27 -22.65 -5.01
C LYS A 610 29.22 -22.72 -3.79
N THR A 611 29.23 -21.67 -2.95
CA THR A 611 30.04 -21.64 -1.72
C THR A 611 29.36 -22.33 -0.54
N SER A 612 28.11 -22.77 -0.70
CA SER A 612 27.30 -23.43 0.32
C SER A 612 26.68 -24.72 -0.18
N SER A 613 26.05 -25.47 0.72
CA SER A 613 25.32 -26.71 0.43
C SER A 613 26.25 -27.79 -0.21
N SER A 614 27.40 -27.96 0.42
CA SER A 614 28.39 -28.94 0.00
C SER A 614 27.79 -30.35 -0.06
N LYS A 615 28.36 -31.23 -0.91
CA LYS A 615 27.88 -32.60 -1.08
C LYS A 615 27.90 -33.37 0.24
N GLU A 616 28.94 -33.18 1.04
CA GLU A 616 29.12 -33.77 2.35
C GLU A 616 28.03 -33.30 3.33
N PHE A 617 27.72 -32.01 3.31
CA PHE A 617 26.67 -31.44 4.13
C PHE A 617 25.30 -32.02 3.76
N ILE A 618 24.94 -32.03 2.48
CA ILE A 618 23.66 -32.57 2.00
C ILE A 618 23.54 -34.08 2.34
N GLN A 619 24.61 -34.84 2.25
CA GLN A 619 24.62 -36.27 2.64
C GLN A 619 24.38 -36.47 4.14
N LYS A 620 24.79 -35.54 5.01
CA LYS A 620 24.54 -35.58 6.46
C LYS A 620 23.14 -35.11 6.81
N VAL A 621 22.65 -34.01 6.20
CA VAL A 621 21.30 -33.49 6.42
C VAL A 621 20.24 -34.43 5.88
N LYS A 622 20.42 -35.01 4.72
CA LYS A 622 19.50 -35.93 4.01
C LYS A 622 18.07 -35.37 3.91
N PRO A 623 17.86 -34.17 3.38
CA PRO A 623 16.55 -33.58 3.34
C PRO A 623 15.67 -34.25 2.28
N THR A 624 14.35 -34.28 2.53
CA THR A 624 13.36 -34.67 1.54
C THR A 624 13.01 -33.48 0.63
N PHE A 625 12.96 -32.28 1.23
CA PHE A 625 12.70 -31.04 0.53
C PHE A 625 13.82 -30.03 0.80
N ALA A 626 14.17 -29.28 -0.24
CA ALA A 626 15.07 -28.14 -0.14
C ALA A 626 14.38 -26.88 -0.68
N VAL A 627 14.34 -25.82 0.12
CA VAL A 627 13.77 -24.54 -0.31
C VAL A 627 14.89 -23.55 -0.55
N ILE A 628 14.91 -22.95 -1.73
CA ILE A 628 15.86 -21.92 -2.14
C ILE A 628 15.14 -20.58 -2.22
N SER A 629 15.51 -19.62 -1.37
CA SER A 629 15.07 -18.23 -1.47
C SER A 629 16.04 -17.47 -2.35
N CYS A 630 15.61 -17.01 -3.51
CA CYS A 630 16.43 -16.20 -4.41
C CYS A 630 15.55 -15.35 -5.33
N GLY A 631 16.12 -14.28 -5.87
CA GLY A 631 15.39 -13.33 -6.71
C GLY A 631 15.30 -13.77 -8.17
N LEU A 632 14.17 -13.48 -8.80
CA LEU A 632 14.02 -13.64 -10.23
C LEU A 632 15.05 -12.78 -10.99
N ASN A 633 15.80 -13.39 -11.88
CA ASN A 633 16.87 -12.70 -12.67
C ASN A 633 17.87 -11.95 -11.78
N ASN A 634 18.24 -12.51 -10.63
CA ASN A 634 19.19 -11.88 -9.74
C ASN A 634 20.60 -11.77 -10.39
N ARG A 635 21.31 -10.73 -10.01
CA ARG A 635 22.63 -10.41 -10.57
C ARG A 635 23.76 -11.36 -10.14
N PHE A 636 23.52 -12.16 -9.11
CA PHE A 636 24.52 -13.09 -8.57
C PHE A 636 24.50 -14.44 -9.28
N GLY A 637 23.48 -14.69 -10.12
CA GLY A 637 23.29 -15.96 -10.81
C GLY A 637 22.83 -17.11 -9.89
N HIS A 638 22.28 -16.77 -8.71
CA HIS A 638 21.74 -17.78 -7.78
C HIS A 638 20.37 -18.28 -8.24
N PRO A 639 20.03 -19.58 -8.00
CA PRO A 639 20.93 -20.61 -7.51
C PRO A 639 21.90 -21.06 -8.59
N HIS A 640 23.13 -21.38 -8.20
CA HIS A 640 24.12 -21.93 -9.13
C HIS A 640 23.76 -23.37 -9.52
N GLU A 641 24.10 -23.73 -10.76
CA GLU A 641 23.78 -25.04 -11.31
C GLU A 641 24.46 -26.18 -10.50
N GLU A 642 25.64 -25.94 -9.95
CA GLU A 642 26.36 -26.87 -9.10
C GLU A 642 25.57 -27.26 -7.85
N THR A 643 24.92 -26.29 -7.20
CA THR A 643 24.08 -26.51 -6.02
C THR A 643 22.82 -27.29 -6.39
N ILE A 644 22.18 -26.92 -7.51
CA ILE A 644 21.02 -27.66 -8.02
C ILE A 644 21.39 -29.13 -8.30
N ASN A 645 22.47 -29.38 -9.04
CA ASN A 645 22.94 -30.72 -9.36
C ASN A 645 23.26 -31.53 -8.11
N THR A 646 23.84 -30.92 -7.07
CA THR A 646 24.13 -31.60 -5.79
C THR A 646 22.84 -32.08 -5.12
N LEU A 647 21.80 -31.23 -5.07
CA LEU A 647 20.50 -31.57 -4.48
C LEU A 647 19.75 -32.63 -5.31
N GLU A 648 19.75 -32.50 -6.65
CA GLU A 648 19.09 -33.46 -7.55
C GLU A 648 19.76 -34.82 -7.47
N THR A 649 21.08 -34.86 -7.43
CA THR A 649 21.85 -36.13 -7.28
C THR A 649 21.56 -36.81 -5.95
N ALA A 650 21.25 -36.03 -4.90
CA ALA A 650 20.85 -36.56 -3.61
C ALA A 650 19.33 -36.95 -3.56
N GLY A 651 18.58 -36.79 -4.64
CA GLY A 651 17.16 -37.15 -4.71
C GLY A 651 16.24 -36.19 -3.95
N VAL A 652 16.65 -34.94 -3.74
CA VAL A 652 15.93 -33.94 -2.97
C VAL A 652 14.92 -33.21 -3.86
N THR A 653 13.69 -33.01 -3.38
CA THR A 653 12.71 -32.16 -4.06
C THR A 653 13.03 -30.69 -3.82
N ILE A 654 13.29 -29.96 -4.91
CA ILE A 654 13.70 -28.56 -4.87
C ILE A 654 12.50 -27.63 -5.10
N LEU A 655 12.32 -26.66 -4.20
CA LEU A 655 11.34 -25.58 -4.31
C LEU A 655 12.11 -24.25 -4.35
N ARG A 656 11.71 -23.32 -5.28
CA ARG A 656 12.46 -22.08 -5.54
C ARG A 656 11.55 -20.87 -5.60
N THR A 657 11.88 -19.83 -4.83
CA THR A 657 11.05 -18.60 -4.84
C THR A 657 11.15 -17.83 -6.13
N ASP A 658 12.26 -17.82 -6.86
CA ASP A 658 12.41 -17.15 -8.17
C ASP A 658 11.50 -17.73 -9.26
N VAL A 659 11.15 -19.01 -9.16
CA VAL A 659 10.25 -19.70 -10.10
C VAL A 659 8.81 -19.68 -9.61
N GLN A 660 8.59 -20.03 -8.34
CA GLN A 660 7.29 -20.35 -7.76
C GLN A 660 6.68 -19.20 -6.92
N GLY A 661 7.40 -18.09 -6.72
CA GLY A 661 6.99 -17.04 -5.80
C GLY A 661 7.02 -17.51 -4.34
N GLU A 662 6.13 -16.98 -3.49
CA GLU A 662 6.02 -17.42 -2.10
C GLU A 662 5.68 -18.90 -2.01
N ILE A 663 6.46 -19.63 -1.21
CA ILE A 663 6.31 -21.06 -0.93
C ILE A 663 5.77 -21.19 0.50
N ILE A 664 4.67 -21.89 0.67
CA ILE A 664 3.98 -22.02 1.96
C ILE A 664 3.85 -23.51 2.29
N TYR A 665 4.37 -23.90 3.45
CA TYR A 665 4.06 -25.20 4.06
C TYR A 665 2.95 -25.00 5.08
N THR A 666 1.86 -25.71 4.92
CA THR A 666 0.75 -25.73 5.89
C THR A 666 0.77 -27.03 6.66
N PHE A 667 0.75 -26.97 8.01
CA PHE A 667 0.80 -28.13 8.89
C PHE A 667 -0.33 -29.13 8.54
N GLY A 668 0.06 -30.37 8.37
CA GLY A 668 -0.83 -31.46 7.97
C GLY A 668 -1.25 -31.47 6.49
N LYS A 669 -0.85 -30.46 5.68
CA LYS A 669 -1.24 -30.38 4.26
C LYS A 669 -0.06 -30.42 3.29
N GLY A 670 1.14 -29.98 3.73
CA GLY A 670 2.33 -29.90 2.91
C GLY A 670 2.53 -28.58 2.19
N PHE A 671 3.34 -28.58 1.12
CA PHE A 671 3.75 -27.40 0.37
C PHE A 671 2.73 -26.96 -0.68
N GLU A 672 2.56 -25.66 -0.79
CA GLU A 672 1.87 -24.95 -1.89
C GLU A 672 2.72 -23.74 -2.31
N ALA A 673 2.60 -23.32 -3.56
CA ALA A 673 3.31 -22.18 -4.11
C ALA A 673 2.34 -21.17 -4.72
N THR A 674 2.71 -19.89 -4.71
CA THR A 674 1.87 -18.82 -5.26
C THR A 674 1.79 -18.87 -6.78
N LEU A 675 2.87 -19.26 -7.43
CA LEU A 675 2.95 -19.48 -8.87
C LEU A 675 3.07 -20.98 -9.15
N LYS A 676 2.38 -21.44 -10.19
CA LYS A 676 2.39 -22.85 -10.60
C LYS A 676 3.49 -23.12 -11.60
#